data_10708c042cd8fd9d3d1dccfda09f8322
#
_entry.id   10708c042cd8fd9d3d1dccfda09f8322
#
_cell.length_a   1.000
_cell.length_b   1.000
_cell.length_c   1.000
_cell.angle_alpha   90.00
_cell.angle_beta   90.00
_cell.angle_gamma   90.00
#
_symmetry.space_group_name_H-M   'P 1'
#
loop_
_entity.id
_entity.type
_entity.pdbx_description
1 polymer ?
#
loop_
_entity_poly.entity_id
_entity_poly.type
_entity_poly.pdbx_seq_one_letter_code
_entity_poly.pdbx_strand_id
1 'polypeptide(L)'
;MKRTVALILTICMMLGTVVSVSAAPATQFSKNLSLVRLIRMMFKSDEDEGPAIGKLEDGILTVYVSEKGKSDANGTEKNPFGTITAARDAIRTLDKSEFDGITVLVKSGTYTITEPIVLTAEDSGTEDCPITYLGEDGTTVVGGISLSAKDFSPATSSASEYFPADAKGKIVESDLKKFGISSDDISEYMKSNYYFAFHPFLASNKERQTLCQYPNDTWAVIDGGCWLDENGNELVYELWTDSKSEEHLAVSTLVDYGEEYFEDISTFTSPYTKYLRSHLRFLWAGTYGFVDKISTESDTFTTSAIGYYPVCGGLVRLYNFPEALDAPGEYFIDENAILYYYPSEDFATSQLTVTTADSIIKLDNADYITLKNLDLTSSMHNAVDLNGADHLNIVDCTISAAGENGIAGNGLYMNISGNYIHDIGDNAIKVKSGDKYVASDYQNKATIYNNYIRSWDLTTAVSYAITAEGIGISISHNTCHDSGTKGIHVAQGINVVVEYNHIFDILREVEDCGAISCDGLKENANIIVRYNYVHDIGSPELMELSKTKNPDILEMGGSGIYYDMMASYINTYGNVVANIDGNGFVSNGGRHNKCTGNLFVNCSRDYVMLGQALYGEGFDDNGKYIPNTFPRHGFYYSDAFKAENPEVAKLIIEVNADTDTNDPLVFSAPAFIVSKNNWVHYNSGYRAYSNWGVSPYFIEKYVWKFAEAGAIDAYDGTHTSNANMSSYSGKRKGYDLKELITETAAGVIEITWDQFETIGIVESEWNHDIDIPEKVTSFEKNHTNK
;
A
#
# COMPACT_ATOMS: atom_id res chain seq x y z
N MET A 1 -37.51 -4.40 50.73
CA MET A 1 -36.68 -3.35 51.30
C MET A 1 -35.67 -3.84 52.37
N LYS A 2 -36.05 -4.42 53.51
CA LYS A 2 -35.07 -4.86 54.55
C LYS A 2 -34.13 -5.98 54.06
N ARG A 3 -34.56 -6.93 53.23
CA ARG A 3 -33.71 -7.96 52.63
C ARG A 3 -32.80 -7.43 51.55
N THR A 4 -33.21 -6.45 50.76
CA THR A 4 -32.46 -5.80 49.70
C THR A 4 -31.32 -4.98 50.27
N VAL A 5 -31.55 -4.21 51.35
CA VAL A 5 -30.52 -3.45 52.05
C VAL A 5 -29.47 -4.37 52.71
N ALA A 6 -29.87 -5.52 53.26
CA ALA A 6 -28.94 -6.50 53.82
C ALA A 6 -28.06 -7.13 52.77
N LEU A 7 -28.58 -7.38 51.58
CA LEU A 7 -27.84 -7.94 50.47
C LEU A 7 -26.78 -6.94 49.92
N ILE A 8 -27.16 -5.68 49.75
CA ILE A 8 -26.25 -4.60 49.33
C ILE A 8 -25.12 -4.42 50.35
N LEU A 9 -25.43 -4.44 51.65
CA LEU A 9 -24.43 -4.36 52.71
C LEU A 9 -23.49 -5.58 52.71
N THR A 10 -23.99 -6.76 52.40
CA THR A 10 -23.17 -7.99 52.32
C THR A 10 -22.22 -7.94 51.10
N ILE A 11 -22.70 -7.44 49.97
CA ILE A 11 -21.88 -7.24 48.77
C ILE A 11 -20.78 -6.18 49.01
N CYS A 12 -21.11 -5.07 49.65
CA CYS A 12 -20.14 -4.05 50.04
C CYS A 12 -19.11 -4.56 51.05
N MET A 13 -19.49 -5.47 51.96
CA MET A 13 -18.56 -6.10 52.89
C MET A 13 -17.65 -7.14 52.22
N MET A 14 -18.13 -7.88 51.22
CA MET A 14 -17.30 -8.79 50.43
C MET A 14 -16.31 -8.05 49.55
N LEU A 15 -16.69 -6.93 48.99
CA LEU A 15 -15.77 -6.07 48.22
C LEU A 15 -14.72 -5.39 49.07
N GLY A 16 -15.00 -5.06 50.30
CA GLY A 16 -14.04 -4.47 51.25
C GLY A 16 -12.96 -5.45 51.74
N THR A 17 -13.14 -6.74 51.60
CA THR A 17 -12.17 -7.78 51.99
C THR A 17 -11.23 -8.19 50.89
N VAL A 18 -11.45 -7.75 49.64
CA VAL A 18 -10.61 -8.07 48.48
C VAL A 18 -9.46 -7.05 48.25
N VAL A 19 -9.51 -5.91 48.94
CA VAL A 19 -8.54 -4.80 48.77
C VAL A 19 -7.25 -4.97 49.58
N SER A 20 -7.03 -6.08 50.27
CA SER A 20 -5.83 -6.26 51.13
C SER A 20 -4.98 -7.49 50.82
N VAL A 21 -4.83 -7.91 49.57
CA VAL A 21 -3.86 -8.93 49.17
C VAL A 21 -2.95 -8.34 48.08
N SER A 22 -1.70 -8.28 48.48
CA SER A 22 -0.50 -7.81 47.77
C SER A 22 -0.34 -8.14 46.30
N ALA A 23 0.33 -7.22 45.64
CA ALA A 23 0.87 -7.26 44.27
C ALA A 23 1.42 -8.64 43.82
N ALA A 24 0.77 -9.21 42.83
CA ALA A 24 1.31 -10.21 41.91
C ALA A 24 0.88 -9.84 40.47
N PRO A 25 1.63 -10.19 39.41
CA PRO A 25 1.53 -9.54 38.10
C PRO A 25 0.22 -9.84 37.37
N ALA A 26 -0.30 -8.80 36.75
CA ALA A 26 -1.59 -8.73 36.04
C ALA A 26 -1.59 -9.46 34.69
N THR A 27 -1.67 -10.79 34.71
CA THR A 27 -1.89 -11.58 33.49
C THR A 27 -3.03 -12.62 33.58
N GLN A 28 -3.91 -12.53 34.56
CA GLN A 28 -4.99 -13.53 34.69
C GLN A 28 -6.32 -13.00 35.27
N PHE A 29 -6.72 -11.74 35.00
CA PHE A 29 -8.03 -11.22 35.40
C PHE A 29 -8.73 -10.42 34.30
N SER A 30 -8.99 -11.05 33.15
CA SER A 30 -9.87 -10.50 32.13
C SER A 30 -11.24 -11.20 32.13
N LYS A 31 -11.85 -11.37 33.28
CA LYS A 31 -13.29 -11.71 33.41
C LYS A 31 -13.85 -11.02 34.66
N ASN A 32 -13.71 -9.72 34.74
CA ASN A 32 -14.51 -8.94 35.68
C ASN A 32 -15.85 -8.67 35.04
N LEU A 33 -16.83 -9.54 35.33
CA LEU A 33 -18.23 -9.11 35.23
C LEU A 33 -18.36 -7.76 35.94
N SER A 34 -18.79 -6.71 35.23
CA SER A 34 -19.00 -5.40 35.88
C SER A 34 -19.95 -5.57 37.03
N LEU A 35 -19.78 -4.83 38.13
CA LEU A 35 -20.66 -4.87 39.28
C LEU A 35 -22.14 -4.61 38.88
N VAL A 36 -22.36 -3.76 37.89
CA VAL A 36 -23.65 -3.45 37.30
C VAL A 36 -24.27 -4.72 36.69
N ARG A 37 -23.46 -5.52 35.99
CA ARG A 37 -23.90 -6.77 35.37
C ARG A 37 -24.25 -7.82 36.41
N LEU A 38 -23.44 -7.97 37.46
CA LEU A 38 -23.73 -8.88 38.58
C LEU A 38 -25.04 -8.46 39.26
N ILE A 39 -25.28 -7.18 39.44
CA ILE A 39 -26.53 -6.66 39.99
C ILE A 39 -27.72 -6.93 39.04
N ARG A 40 -27.55 -6.74 37.73
CA ARG A 40 -28.60 -7.08 36.74
C ARG A 40 -28.95 -8.57 36.75
N MET A 41 -27.94 -9.47 36.77
CA MET A 41 -28.17 -10.93 36.86
C MET A 41 -28.91 -11.32 38.14
N MET A 42 -28.73 -10.61 39.26
CA MET A 42 -29.41 -10.88 40.52
C MET A 42 -30.87 -10.38 40.54
N PHE A 43 -31.26 -9.47 39.66
CA PHE A 43 -32.57 -8.86 39.62
C PHE A 43 -33.38 -9.15 38.35
N LYS A 44 -32.82 -10.01 37.44
CA LYS A 44 -33.55 -10.41 36.24
C LYS A 44 -34.75 -11.28 36.67
N SER A 45 -35.97 -10.84 36.36
CA SER A 45 -37.21 -11.62 36.60
C SER A 45 -37.32 -12.67 35.46
N ASP A 46 -37.87 -13.84 35.79
CA ASP A 46 -38.09 -14.92 34.82
C ASP A 46 -39.15 -14.58 33.73
N GLU A 47 -39.60 -13.32 33.68
CA GLU A 47 -40.63 -12.81 32.74
C GLU A 47 -40.08 -11.79 31.71
N ASP A 48 -38.74 -11.57 31.65
CA ASP A 48 -38.22 -10.70 30.62
C ASP A 48 -38.30 -11.41 29.25
N GLU A 49 -39.23 -10.94 28.42
CA GLU A 49 -39.24 -11.30 27.00
C GLU A 49 -37.84 -10.99 26.43
N GLY A 50 -37.26 -11.95 25.70
CA GLY A 50 -35.96 -11.74 25.03
C GLY A 50 -36.02 -10.55 24.09
N PRO A 51 -34.89 -10.10 23.54
CA PRO A 51 -34.83 -8.94 22.67
C PRO A 51 -35.84 -9.10 21.52
N ALA A 52 -36.47 -7.99 21.11
CA ALA A 52 -37.43 -7.99 20.01
C ALA A 52 -36.78 -8.40 18.66
N ILE A 53 -35.47 -8.34 18.58
CA ILE A 53 -34.64 -8.72 17.41
C ILE A 53 -33.57 -9.72 17.82
N GLY A 54 -33.22 -10.61 16.88
CA GLY A 54 -32.09 -11.56 17.03
C GLY A 54 -32.33 -12.68 18.04
N LYS A 55 -31.24 -13.27 18.50
CA LYS A 55 -31.18 -14.35 19.49
C LYS A 55 -30.13 -14.01 20.54
N LEU A 56 -30.54 -13.99 21.79
CA LEU A 56 -29.62 -13.75 22.91
C LEU A 56 -29.17 -15.06 23.55
N GLU A 57 -27.84 -15.29 23.59
CA GLU A 57 -27.21 -16.43 24.27
C GLU A 57 -25.97 -15.96 25.01
N ASP A 58 -25.79 -16.33 26.24
CA ASP A 58 -24.65 -16.01 27.11
C ASP A 58 -24.23 -14.54 27.08
N GLY A 59 -25.21 -13.62 26.99
CA GLY A 59 -24.94 -12.18 26.92
C GLY A 59 -24.63 -11.64 25.51
N ILE A 60 -24.45 -12.47 24.52
CA ILE A 60 -24.20 -12.07 23.12
C ILE A 60 -25.51 -12.09 22.34
N LEU A 61 -25.85 -10.96 21.72
CA LEU A 61 -26.97 -10.86 20.79
C LEU A 61 -26.51 -11.23 19.39
N THR A 62 -27.06 -12.29 18.80
CA THR A 62 -26.82 -12.65 17.41
C THR A 62 -27.99 -12.22 16.52
N VAL A 63 -27.70 -11.38 15.53
CA VAL A 63 -28.63 -10.91 14.51
C VAL A 63 -28.26 -11.55 13.17
N TYR A 64 -29.20 -12.25 12.56
CA TYR A 64 -28.94 -13.01 11.33
C TYR A 64 -29.31 -12.22 10.09
N VAL A 65 -28.42 -12.28 9.08
CA VAL A 65 -28.61 -11.75 7.74
C VAL A 65 -28.55 -12.92 6.75
N SER A 66 -29.43 -12.94 5.76
CA SER A 66 -29.44 -13.95 4.68
C SER A 66 -29.91 -13.31 3.39
N GLU A 67 -29.31 -13.69 2.27
CA GLU A 67 -29.70 -13.27 0.91
C GLU A 67 -31.23 -13.50 0.66
N LYS A 68 -31.82 -14.50 1.31
CA LYS A 68 -33.25 -14.83 1.21
C LYS A 68 -34.09 -14.17 2.32
N GLY A 69 -33.49 -13.35 3.15
CA GLY A 69 -34.17 -12.64 4.23
C GLY A 69 -35.02 -11.47 3.73
N LYS A 70 -35.70 -10.80 4.67
CA LYS A 70 -36.53 -9.64 4.36
C LYS A 70 -36.04 -8.43 5.13
N SER A 71 -36.32 -7.23 4.63
CA SER A 71 -35.96 -5.98 5.29
C SER A 71 -36.77 -5.72 6.58
N ASP A 72 -37.98 -6.23 6.64
CA ASP A 72 -38.90 -6.11 7.76
C ASP A 72 -38.87 -7.33 8.72
N ALA A 73 -37.85 -8.16 8.62
CA ALA A 73 -37.62 -9.31 9.49
C ALA A 73 -37.24 -8.86 10.94
N ASN A 74 -37.15 -9.83 11.85
CA ASN A 74 -36.70 -9.57 13.21
C ASN A 74 -35.27 -10.08 13.50
N GLY A 75 -34.50 -10.46 12.47
CA GLY A 75 -33.13 -10.86 12.60
C GLY A 75 -32.87 -12.17 13.34
N THR A 76 -33.90 -12.99 13.61
CA THR A 76 -33.67 -14.33 14.14
C THR A 76 -33.23 -15.29 13.05
N GLU A 77 -32.64 -16.43 13.42
CA GLU A 77 -32.17 -17.42 12.44
C GLU A 77 -33.25 -17.89 11.47
N LYS A 78 -34.51 -17.98 11.93
CA LYS A 78 -35.67 -18.38 11.12
C LYS A 78 -36.27 -17.23 10.31
N ASN A 79 -36.03 -16.01 10.68
CA ASN A 79 -36.53 -14.80 10.03
C ASN A 79 -35.41 -13.76 9.94
N PRO A 80 -34.33 -14.03 9.16
CA PRO A 80 -33.17 -13.17 9.04
C PRO A 80 -33.48 -11.90 8.24
N PHE A 81 -32.71 -10.83 8.47
CA PHE A 81 -32.71 -9.66 7.62
C PHE A 81 -32.20 -9.98 6.21
N GLY A 82 -32.69 -9.28 5.19
CA GLY A 82 -32.27 -9.45 3.82
C GLY A 82 -30.96 -8.74 3.47
N THR A 83 -30.53 -7.77 4.26
CA THR A 83 -29.32 -6.97 4.03
C THR A 83 -28.61 -6.67 5.35
N ILE A 84 -27.27 -6.44 5.23
CA ILE A 84 -26.44 -6.00 6.36
C ILE A 84 -26.93 -4.64 6.88
N THR A 85 -27.33 -3.74 5.96
CA THR A 85 -27.88 -2.42 6.32
C THR A 85 -29.15 -2.53 7.18
N ALA A 86 -30.05 -3.44 6.85
CA ALA A 86 -31.28 -3.65 7.66
C ALA A 86 -30.95 -4.18 9.07
N ALA A 87 -29.97 -5.05 9.21
CA ALA A 87 -29.50 -5.52 10.50
C ALA A 87 -28.83 -4.38 11.30
N ARG A 88 -27.99 -3.55 10.67
CA ARG A 88 -27.40 -2.35 11.27
C ARG A 88 -28.49 -1.41 11.80
N ASP A 89 -29.49 -1.08 10.98
CA ASP A 89 -30.56 -0.16 11.35
C ASP A 89 -31.38 -0.68 12.52
N ALA A 90 -31.63 -2.00 12.58
CA ALA A 90 -32.29 -2.63 13.71
C ALA A 90 -31.46 -2.53 15.00
N ILE A 91 -30.12 -2.75 14.92
CA ILE A 91 -29.22 -2.65 16.07
C ILE A 91 -29.15 -1.23 16.62
N ARG A 92 -29.26 -0.20 15.80
CA ARG A 92 -29.30 1.20 16.21
C ARG A 92 -30.44 1.48 17.20
N THR A 93 -31.51 0.73 17.15
CA THR A 93 -32.68 0.90 18.03
C THR A 93 -32.49 0.30 19.42
N LEU A 94 -31.40 -0.43 19.67
CA LEU A 94 -31.17 -1.17 20.92
C LEU A 94 -30.39 -0.35 21.95
N ASP A 95 -30.66 -0.60 23.22
CA ASP A 95 -29.74 -0.24 24.30
C ASP A 95 -28.58 -1.25 24.34
N LYS A 96 -27.48 -0.90 23.71
CA LYS A 96 -26.30 -1.79 23.58
C LYS A 96 -25.72 -2.17 24.95
N SER A 97 -25.96 -1.38 25.99
CA SER A 97 -25.47 -1.68 27.35
C SER A 97 -26.13 -2.92 27.98
N GLU A 98 -27.14 -3.48 27.35
CA GLU A 98 -27.80 -4.71 27.80
C GLU A 98 -27.08 -5.98 27.38
N PHE A 99 -26.09 -5.86 26.46
CA PHE A 99 -25.38 -6.99 25.84
C PHE A 99 -23.88 -6.98 26.18
N ASP A 100 -23.26 -8.14 26.13
CA ASP A 100 -21.80 -8.31 26.24
C ASP A 100 -21.11 -8.24 24.89
N GLY A 101 -21.89 -8.18 23.83
CA GLY A 101 -21.47 -8.07 22.46
C GLY A 101 -22.65 -8.30 21.52
N ILE A 102 -22.52 -7.80 20.31
CA ILE A 102 -23.52 -8.00 19.26
C ILE A 102 -22.81 -8.62 18.06
N THR A 103 -23.34 -9.72 17.53
CA THR A 103 -22.85 -10.37 16.32
C THR A 103 -23.89 -10.26 15.21
N VAL A 104 -23.53 -9.61 14.11
CA VAL A 104 -24.28 -9.67 12.84
C VAL A 104 -23.73 -10.87 12.09
N LEU A 105 -24.42 -11.99 12.14
CA LEU A 105 -24.05 -13.20 11.43
C LEU A 105 -24.60 -13.17 10.00
N VAL A 106 -23.73 -12.95 9.04
CA VAL A 106 -24.07 -12.90 7.61
C VAL A 106 -23.90 -14.30 7.04
N LYS A 107 -25.02 -14.91 6.67
CA LYS A 107 -25.03 -16.29 6.13
C LYS A 107 -24.37 -16.35 4.76
N SER A 108 -23.81 -17.51 4.42
CA SER A 108 -23.27 -17.82 3.10
C SER A 108 -24.21 -17.36 1.98
N GLY A 109 -23.66 -16.66 1.00
CA GLY A 109 -24.37 -16.08 -0.14
C GLY A 109 -23.69 -14.86 -0.73
N THR A 110 -24.23 -14.34 -1.83
CA THR A 110 -23.69 -13.15 -2.52
C THR A 110 -24.60 -11.95 -2.29
N TYR A 111 -24.11 -10.96 -1.61
CA TYR A 111 -24.80 -9.72 -1.27
C TYR A 111 -24.34 -8.60 -2.18
N THR A 112 -25.09 -8.33 -3.23
CA THR A 112 -24.78 -7.25 -4.17
C THR A 112 -25.26 -5.91 -3.63
N ILE A 113 -24.38 -4.92 -3.62
CA ILE A 113 -24.67 -3.56 -3.18
C ILE A 113 -24.26 -2.57 -4.27
N THR A 114 -25.02 -1.48 -4.42
CA THR A 114 -24.71 -0.35 -5.32
C THR A 114 -24.28 0.90 -4.57
N GLU A 115 -24.49 0.90 -3.25
CA GLU A 115 -24.09 1.97 -2.32
C GLU A 115 -23.35 1.35 -1.14
N PRO A 116 -22.39 2.06 -0.53
CA PRO A 116 -21.65 1.56 0.61
C PRO A 116 -22.52 1.16 1.82
N ILE A 117 -22.10 0.14 2.55
CA ILE A 117 -22.60 -0.13 3.89
C ILE A 117 -21.92 0.87 4.83
N VAL A 118 -22.63 1.96 5.19
CA VAL A 118 -22.05 3.02 6.02
C VAL A 118 -22.33 2.75 7.50
N LEU A 119 -21.27 2.60 8.29
CA LEU A 119 -21.29 2.53 9.73
C LEU A 119 -20.85 3.89 10.29
N THR A 120 -21.62 4.47 11.17
CA THR A 120 -21.36 5.79 11.76
C THR A 120 -21.15 5.67 13.27
N ALA A 121 -20.92 6.78 13.96
CA ALA A 121 -20.83 6.80 15.41
C ALA A 121 -22.05 6.15 16.14
N GLU A 122 -23.24 6.15 15.50
CA GLU A 122 -24.42 5.48 16.03
C GLU A 122 -24.26 3.95 16.05
N ASP A 123 -23.42 3.43 15.18
CA ASP A 123 -23.16 2.00 15.04
C ASP A 123 -22.03 1.51 15.95
N SER A 124 -21.34 2.43 16.63
CA SER A 124 -20.23 2.07 17.52
C SER A 124 -20.65 1.05 18.58
N GLY A 125 -19.77 0.08 18.80
CA GLY A 125 -19.74 -0.71 20.00
C GLY A 125 -19.10 0.05 21.16
N THR A 126 -18.75 -0.68 22.20
CA THR A 126 -17.94 -0.23 23.34
C THR A 126 -17.00 -1.35 23.74
N GLU A 127 -16.03 -1.07 24.63
CA GLU A 127 -15.17 -2.12 25.19
C GLU A 127 -15.97 -3.27 25.83
N ASP A 128 -17.10 -2.94 26.49
CA ASP A 128 -17.97 -3.93 27.15
C ASP A 128 -18.98 -4.58 26.19
N CYS A 129 -19.25 -3.99 25.04
CA CYS A 129 -20.18 -4.49 24.02
C CYS A 129 -19.67 -4.20 22.61
N PRO A 130 -18.63 -4.91 22.13
CA PRO A 130 -18.17 -4.77 20.75
C PRO A 130 -19.20 -5.33 19.76
N ILE A 131 -19.15 -4.82 18.52
CA ILE A 131 -20.04 -5.26 17.43
C ILE A 131 -19.23 -5.98 16.39
N THR A 132 -19.60 -7.22 16.06
CA THR A 132 -18.93 -8.04 15.06
C THR A 132 -19.85 -8.31 13.87
N TYR A 133 -19.41 -7.95 12.69
CA TYR A 133 -19.98 -8.41 11.42
C TYR A 133 -19.20 -9.66 10.99
N LEU A 134 -19.82 -10.81 11.13
CA LEU A 134 -19.22 -12.12 10.92
C LEU A 134 -19.83 -12.80 9.70
N GLY A 135 -19.06 -13.09 8.68
CA GLY A 135 -19.47 -13.94 7.56
C GLY A 135 -19.41 -15.43 7.91
N GLU A 136 -20.37 -16.20 7.47
CA GLU A 136 -20.19 -17.64 7.30
C GLU A 136 -19.28 -17.91 6.09
N ASP A 137 -18.64 -19.07 6.02
CA ASP A 137 -17.81 -19.44 4.87
C ASP A 137 -18.59 -19.32 3.56
N GLY A 138 -18.04 -18.60 2.59
CA GLY A 138 -18.70 -18.29 1.34
C GLY A 138 -19.63 -17.07 1.38
N THR A 139 -19.50 -16.21 2.38
CA THR A 139 -20.16 -14.90 2.41
C THR A 139 -19.39 -13.90 1.57
N THR A 140 -19.99 -13.41 0.50
CA THR A 140 -19.40 -12.41 -0.40
C THR A 140 -20.25 -11.15 -0.46
N VAL A 141 -19.66 -9.98 -0.30
CA VAL A 141 -20.29 -8.67 -0.54
C VAL A 141 -19.66 -8.04 -1.78
N VAL A 142 -20.49 -7.79 -2.79
CA VAL A 142 -20.07 -7.33 -4.12
C VAL A 142 -20.55 -5.90 -4.35
N GLY A 143 -19.63 -4.98 -4.63
CA GLY A 143 -19.91 -3.56 -4.84
C GLY A 143 -20.12 -3.20 -6.30
N GLY A 144 -21.22 -3.66 -6.89
CA GLY A 144 -21.49 -3.39 -8.31
C GLY A 144 -22.70 -4.13 -8.84
N ILE A 145 -22.78 -4.17 -10.14
CA ILE A 145 -23.86 -4.84 -10.87
C ILE A 145 -23.34 -6.18 -11.34
N SER A 146 -24.02 -7.24 -10.95
CA SER A 146 -23.69 -8.60 -11.39
C SER A 146 -24.27 -8.86 -12.79
N LEU A 147 -23.42 -9.32 -13.68
CA LEU A 147 -23.73 -9.73 -15.04
C LEU A 147 -23.39 -11.23 -15.24
N SER A 148 -24.03 -11.82 -16.19
CA SER A 148 -23.75 -13.18 -16.64
C SER A 148 -23.61 -13.23 -18.18
N ALA A 149 -23.11 -14.29 -18.72
CA ALA A 149 -22.98 -14.45 -20.18
C ALA A 149 -24.29 -14.20 -20.95
N LYS A 150 -25.47 -14.34 -20.30
CA LYS A 150 -26.78 -14.06 -20.90
C LYS A 150 -27.07 -12.59 -21.13
N ASP A 151 -26.36 -11.71 -20.44
CA ASP A 151 -26.51 -10.26 -20.50
C ASP A 151 -25.66 -9.64 -21.63
N PHE A 152 -24.92 -10.49 -22.34
CA PHE A 152 -24.11 -10.13 -23.50
C PHE A 152 -24.66 -10.66 -24.80
N SER A 153 -24.36 -9.97 -25.89
CA SER A 153 -24.59 -10.35 -27.27
C SER A 153 -23.31 -10.15 -28.09
N PRO A 154 -23.19 -10.78 -29.26
CA PRO A 154 -22.08 -10.48 -30.18
C PRO A 154 -22.00 -8.98 -30.46
N ALA A 155 -20.79 -8.41 -30.38
CA ALA A 155 -20.58 -6.96 -30.53
C ALA A 155 -20.95 -6.51 -31.97
N THR A 156 -21.85 -5.54 -32.06
CA THR A 156 -22.36 -4.93 -33.29
C THR A 156 -22.50 -3.42 -33.23
N SER A 157 -22.28 -2.83 -32.06
CA SER A 157 -22.33 -1.39 -31.84
C SER A 157 -21.15 -0.66 -32.51
N SER A 158 -21.16 0.67 -32.52
CA SER A 158 -20.25 1.49 -33.33
C SER A 158 -18.75 1.20 -33.12
N ALA A 159 -18.32 0.86 -31.92
CA ALA A 159 -16.92 0.53 -31.67
C ALA A 159 -16.45 -0.73 -32.40
N SER A 160 -17.37 -1.65 -32.75
CA SER A 160 -17.02 -2.92 -33.40
C SER A 160 -16.36 -2.79 -34.78
N GLU A 161 -16.50 -1.64 -35.44
CA GLU A 161 -15.82 -1.38 -36.71
C GLU A 161 -14.31 -1.23 -36.57
N TYR A 162 -13.85 -0.80 -35.39
CA TYR A 162 -12.43 -0.55 -35.06
C TYR A 162 -11.70 -1.74 -34.44
N PHE A 163 -12.40 -2.80 -34.06
CA PHE A 163 -11.74 -3.97 -33.48
C PHE A 163 -10.72 -4.61 -34.41
N PRO A 164 -9.61 -5.11 -33.88
CA PRO A 164 -8.65 -5.89 -34.65
C PRO A 164 -9.31 -7.03 -35.42
N ALA A 165 -8.82 -7.31 -36.61
CA ALA A 165 -9.42 -8.32 -37.50
C ALA A 165 -9.57 -9.70 -36.85
N ASP A 166 -8.56 -10.08 -36.05
CA ASP A 166 -8.51 -11.36 -35.36
C ASP A 166 -9.44 -11.44 -34.14
N ALA A 167 -9.83 -10.32 -33.57
CA ALA A 167 -10.75 -10.21 -32.45
C ALA A 167 -12.22 -10.11 -32.92
N LYS A 168 -12.46 -9.61 -34.13
CA LYS A 168 -13.81 -9.49 -34.69
C LYS A 168 -14.55 -10.81 -34.63
N GLY A 169 -15.79 -10.79 -34.10
CA GLY A 169 -16.63 -11.96 -33.93
C GLY A 169 -16.38 -12.78 -32.65
N LYS A 170 -15.35 -12.44 -31.88
CA LYS A 170 -15.09 -13.02 -30.55
C LYS A 170 -15.55 -12.11 -29.43
N ILE A 171 -15.56 -10.78 -29.66
CA ILE A 171 -15.97 -9.78 -28.71
C ILE A 171 -17.49 -9.78 -28.54
N VAL A 172 -17.90 -9.68 -27.28
CA VAL A 172 -19.31 -9.54 -26.89
C VAL A 172 -19.56 -8.14 -26.30
N GLU A 173 -20.81 -7.68 -26.35
CA GLU A 173 -21.22 -6.40 -25.81
C GLU A 173 -22.40 -6.48 -24.87
N SER A 174 -22.45 -5.59 -23.89
CA SER A 174 -23.59 -5.39 -22.97
C SER A 174 -23.90 -3.90 -22.85
N ASP A 175 -25.16 -3.53 -23.00
CA ASP A 175 -25.65 -2.16 -22.78
C ASP A 175 -25.89 -1.94 -21.28
N LEU A 176 -24.97 -1.23 -20.62
CA LEU A 176 -24.97 -1.00 -19.19
C LEU A 176 -26.15 -0.11 -18.73
N LYS A 177 -26.77 0.65 -19.63
CA LYS A 177 -27.99 1.42 -19.33
C LYS A 177 -29.15 0.55 -18.86
N LYS A 178 -29.20 -0.69 -19.32
CA LYS A 178 -30.20 -1.67 -18.87
C LYS A 178 -30.06 -2.02 -17.39
N PHE A 179 -28.91 -1.74 -16.82
CA PHE A 179 -28.55 -2.02 -15.44
C PHE A 179 -28.41 -0.76 -14.58
N GLY A 180 -28.76 0.41 -15.14
CA GLY A 180 -28.79 1.68 -14.40
C GLY A 180 -27.53 2.51 -14.50
N ILE A 181 -26.52 2.13 -15.27
CA ILE A 181 -25.31 2.93 -15.53
C ILE A 181 -25.56 3.80 -16.76
N SER A 182 -25.61 5.11 -16.57
CA SER A 182 -25.88 6.04 -17.67
C SER A 182 -24.64 6.45 -18.45
N SER A 183 -24.83 7.02 -19.62
CA SER A 183 -23.74 7.66 -20.40
C SER A 183 -23.14 8.85 -19.67
N ASP A 184 -23.94 9.54 -18.81
CA ASP A 184 -23.46 10.68 -18.02
C ASP A 184 -22.52 10.18 -16.91
N ASP A 185 -22.82 9.06 -16.26
CA ASP A 185 -21.95 8.43 -15.26
C ASP A 185 -20.59 8.08 -15.89
N ILE A 186 -20.60 7.39 -17.05
CA ILE A 186 -19.36 7.06 -17.77
C ILE A 186 -18.60 8.32 -18.17
N SER A 187 -19.30 9.35 -18.68
CA SER A 187 -18.68 10.62 -19.09
C SER A 187 -18.05 11.39 -17.92
N GLU A 188 -18.65 11.32 -16.74
CA GLU A 188 -18.09 11.91 -15.52
C GLU A 188 -16.79 11.22 -15.13
N TYR A 189 -16.77 9.91 -15.10
CA TYR A 189 -15.58 9.11 -14.82
C TYR A 189 -14.47 9.37 -15.85
N MET A 190 -14.78 9.43 -17.13
CA MET A 190 -13.82 9.68 -18.21
C MET A 190 -13.15 11.05 -18.14
N LYS A 191 -13.78 12.04 -17.51
CA LYS A 191 -13.24 13.41 -17.39
C LYS A 191 -12.33 13.60 -16.19
N SER A 192 -12.32 12.68 -15.25
CA SER A 192 -11.49 12.77 -14.07
C SER A 192 -10.02 12.59 -14.48
N ASN A 193 -9.26 13.69 -14.46
CA ASN A 193 -7.83 13.72 -14.84
C ASN A 193 -6.91 12.95 -13.89
N TYR A 194 -7.44 12.28 -12.90
CA TYR A 194 -6.59 11.88 -11.80
C TYR A 194 -6.26 10.39 -11.73
N TYR A 195 -7.03 9.47 -12.28
CA TYR A 195 -6.65 8.05 -12.19
C TYR A 195 -7.51 7.16 -13.10
N PHE A 196 -6.89 6.17 -13.74
CA PHE A 196 -7.54 4.97 -14.28
C PHE A 196 -8.41 4.22 -13.26
N ALA A 197 -8.33 4.60 -11.99
CA ALA A 197 -9.04 4.00 -10.88
C ALA A 197 -10.56 4.27 -10.89
N PHE A 198 -10.98 5.37 -11.49
CA PHE A 198 -12.35 5.87 -11.35
C PHE A 198 -13.34 5.43 -12.43
N HIS A 199 -12.91 4.61 -13.37
CA HIS A 199 -13.86 4.00 -14.29
C HIS A 199 -14.58 2.86 -13.60
N PRO A 200 -15.89 2.67 -13.87
CA PRO A 200 -16.46 1.38 -13.55
C PRO A 200 -15.61 0.33 -14.27
N PHE A 201 -14.97 -0.54 -13.54
CA PHE A 201 -14.19 -1.62 -14.13
C PHE A 201 -14.95 -2.94 -14.10
N LEU A 202 -14.52 -3.85 -14.94
CA LEU A 202 -15.04 -5.21 -15.02
C LEU A 202 -14.21 -6.13 -14.12
N ALA A 203 -14.89 -6.90 -13.28
CA ALA A 203 -14.31 -8.04 -12.59
C ALA A 203 -14.97 -9.34 -13.07
N SER A 204 -14.22 -10.42 -13.13
CA SER A 204 -14.69 -11.78 -13.41
C SER A 204 -14.25 -12.69 -12.28
N ASN A 205 -15.19 -13.41 -11.67
CA ASN A 205 -14.90 -14.32 -10.56
C ASN A 205 -14.08 -13.68 -9.42
N LYS A 206 -14.33 -12.39 -9.13
CA LYS A 206 -13.66 -11.55 -8.12
C LYS A 206 -12.24 -11.10 -8.50
N GLU A 207 -11.77 -11.37 -9.70
CA GLU A 207 -10.51 -10.90 -10.25
C GLU A 207 -10.77 -9.73 -11.22
N ARG A 208 -9.97 -8.70 -11.10
CA ARG A 208 -10.05 -7.53 -11.98
C ARG A 208 -9.69 -7.94 -13.39
N GLN A 209 -10.50 -7.53 -14.37
CA GLN A 209 -10.21 -7.72 -15.77
C GLN A 209 -9.34 -6.57 -16.30
N THR A 210 -8.61 -6.84 -17.38
CA THR A 210 -7.68 -5.86 -17.96
C THR A 210 -8.45 -4.86 -18.82
N LEU A 211 -8.31 -3.57 -18.51
CA LEU A 211 -8.71 -2.54 -19.46
C LEU A 211 -7.85 -2.67 -20.71
N CYS A 212 -8.45 -2.79 -21.89
CA CYS A 212 -7.72 -3.02 -23.13
C CYS A 212 -6.55 -2.04 -23.27
N GLN A 213 -5.40 -2.54 -23.66
CA GLN A 213 -4.15 -1.78 -23.63
C GLN A 213 -3.26 -2.09 -24.82
N TYR A 214 -2.37 -1.17 -25.14
CA TYR A 214 -1.37 -1.34 -26.18
C TYR A 214 -0.01 -0.74 -25.72
N PRO A 215 1.10 -1.49 -25.78
CA PRO A 215 1.20 -2.93 -26.03
C PRO A 215 0.63 -3.78 -24.88
N ASN A 216 0.30 -5.07 -25.14
CA ASN A 216 -0.25 -5.98 -24.13
C ASN A 216 0.75 -6.37 -23.03
N ASP A 217 1.88 -6.97 -23.44
CA ASP A 217 2.77 -7.67 -22.52
C ASP A 217 4.03 -6.86 -22.15
N THR A 218 4.21 -5.68 -22.76
CA THR A 218 5.41 -4.87 -22.58
C THR A 218 5.06 -3.38 -22.58
N TRP A 219 6.06 -2.54 -22.62
CA TRP A 219 5.94 -1.10 -22.81
C TRP A 219 6.48 -0.71 -24.20
N ALA A 220 5.89 0.31 -24.79
CA ALA A 220 6.46 0.94 -25.96
C ALA A 220 7.52 1.96 -25.55
N VAL A 221 8.62 2.02 -26.29
CA VAL A 221 9.73 2.95 -26.03
C VAL A 221 9.63 4.14 -26.97
N ILE A 222 9.67 5.35 -26.42
CA ILE A 222 9.58 6.59 -27.19
C ILE A 222 10.95 7.09 -27.65
N ASP A 223 10.98 7.80 -28.76
CA ASP A 223 12.17 8.50 -29.26
C ASP A 223 12.40 9.85 -28.56
N GLY A 224 11.42 10.33 -27.80
CA GLY A 224 11.47 11.56 -27.02
C GLY A 224 10.22 12.42 -27.12
N GLY A 225 10.39 13.72 -27.10
CA GLY A 225 9.28 14.67 -27.23
C GLY A 225 9.57 16.01 -26.58
N CYS A 226 8.55 16.81 -26.36
CA CYS A 226 8.64 18.12 -25.74
C CYS A 226 7.34 18.53 -25.04
N TRP A 227 7.44 19.51 -24.15
CA TRP A 227 6.28 20.23 -23.65
C TRP A 227 5.85 21.32 -24.64
N LEU A 228 4.57 21.62 -24.73
CA LEU A 228 4.03 22.67 -25.58
C LEU A 228 3.31 23.71 -24.72
N ASP A 229 3.49 25.01 -25.10
CA ASP A 229 2.72 26.12 -24.56
C ASP A 229 1.32 26.20 -25.16
N GLU A 230 0.50 27.18 -24.73
CA GLU A 230 -0.86 27.43 -25.23
C GLU A 230 -0.93 27.76 -26.74
N ASN A 231 0.19 28.13 -27.36
CA ASN A 231 0.29 28.43 -28.78
C ASN A 231 0.88 27.28 -29.61
N GLY A 232 1.21 26.15 -28.95
CA GLY A 232 1.84 25.01 -29.56
C GLY A 232 3.32 25.17 -29.83
N ASN A 233 4.02 26.08 -29.15
CA ASN A 233 5.47 26.20 -29.25
C ASN A 233 6.14 25.28 -28.27
N GLU A 234 7.26 24.71 -28.67
CA GLU A 234 8.09 23.86 -27.83
C GLU A 234 8.68 24.64 -26.64
N LEU A 235 8.55 24.07 -25.47
CA LEU A 235 9.23 24.52 -24.25
C LEU A 235 10.48 23.68 -24.03
N VAL A 236 11.64 24.31 -24.02
CA VAL A 236 12.91 23.64 -23.86
C VAL A 236 13.18 23.38 -22.39
N TYR A 237 13.38 22.13 -22.05
CA TYR A 237 13.77 21.72 -20.69
C TYR A 237 15.30 21.70 -20.58
N GLU A 238 15.86 22.58 -19.75
CA GLU A 238 17.25 22.48 -19.32
C GLU A 238 17.36 21.72 -18.01
N LEU A 239 18.14 20.64 -17.99
CA LEU A 239 18.34 19.77 -16.82
C LEU A 239 18.86 20.61 -15.64
N TRP A 240 18.06 20.70 -14.56
CA TRP A 240 18.43 21.33 -13.30
C TRP A 240 18.40 22.88 -13.22
N THR A 241 18.01 23.58 -14.24
CA THR A 241 17.79 25.02 -14.18
C THR A 241 16.30 25.34 -14.14
N ASP A 242 15.83 25.75 -12.98
CA ASP A 242 14.53 26.38 -12.68
C ASP A 242 13.29 25.84 -13.46
N SER A 243 13.13 24.51 -13.42
CA SER A 243 12.06 23.78 -14.11
C SER A 243 10.63 24.21 -13.73
N LYS A 244 10.46 24.95 -12.64
CA LYS A 244 9.14 25.33 -12.12
C LYS A 244 8.47 26.43 -12.92
N SER A 245 9.21 27.26 -13.64
CA SER A 245 8.62 28.36 -14.44
C SER A 245 8.08 27.85 -15.78
N GLU A 246 8.72 26.86 -16.39
CA GLU A 246 8.33 26.33 -17.71
C GLU A 246 7.29 25.21 -17.62
N GLU A 247 7.37 24.35 -16.60
CA GLU A 247 6.34 23.35 -16.31
C GLU A 247 4.95 23.97 -16.11
N HIS A 248 4.88 25.16 -15.50
CA HIS A 248 3.62 25.87 -15.29
C HIS A 248 3.04 26.50 -16.55
N LEU A 249 3.82 26.58 -17.63
CA LEU A 249 3.38 27.11 -18.93
C LEU A 249 3.00 25.98 -19.90
N ALA A 250 3.35 24.76 -19.61
CA ALA A 250 3.00 23.61 -20.43
C ALA A 250 1.51 23.30 -20.32
N VAL A 251 0.83 23.28 -21.47
CA VAL A 251 -0.59 22.94 -21.57
C VAL A 251 -0.79 21.55 -22.21
N SER A 252 0.21 21.08 -22.96
CA SER A 252 0.22 19.75 -23.56
C SER A 252 1.65 19.21 -23.67
N THR A 253 1.74 17.91 -23.92
CA THR A 253 3.00 17.22 -24.17
C THR A 253 2.94 16.56 -25.54
N LEU A 254 3.95 16.80 -26.37
CA LEU A 254 4.20 16.08 -27.61
C LEU A 254 5.13 14.90 -27.33
N VAL A 255 4.73 13.72 -27.74
CA VAL A 255 5.51 12.50 -27.63
C VAL A 255 5.83 11.99 -29.02
N ASP A 256 7.13 11.80 -29.29
CA ASP A 256 7.64 11.14 -30.48
C ASP A 256 7.80 9.66 -30.16
N TYR A 257 6.97 8.82 -30.82
CA TYR A 257 6.89 7.41 -30.43
C TYR A 257 7.78 6.49 -31.25
N GLY A 258 8.40 6.93 -32.32
CA GLY A 258 9.25 6.11 -33.17
C GLY A 258 8.54 4.90 -33.82
N GLU A 259 8.94 4.53 -35.02
CA GLU A 259 8.26 3.49 -35.80
C GLU A 259 8.36 2.07 -35.20
N GLU A 260 9.44 1.77 -34.47
CA GLU A 260 9.77 0.38 -34.07
C GLU A 260 8.78 -0.27 -33.10
N TYR A 261 8.19 0.51 -32.19
CA TYR A 261 7.28 0.00 -31.15
C TYR A 261 5.82 0.38 -31.38
N PHE A 262 5.56 1.21 -32.38
CA PHE A 262 4.24 1.75 -32.68
C PHE A 262 3.83 1.55 -34.14
N GLU A 263 4.31 0.50 -34.80
CA GLU A 263 3.99 0.22 -36.21
C GLU A 263 2.47 0.30 -36.50
N ASP A 264 1.64 -0.07 -35.52
CA ASP A 264 0.20 -0.11 -35.66
C ASP A 264 -0.53 1.15 -35.17
N ILE A 265 0.15 2.10 -34.52
CA ILE A 265 -0.54 3.27 -33.94
C ILE A 265 -1.24 4.13 -35.01
N SER A 266 -0.73 4.12 -36.23
CA SER A 266 -1.36 4.79 -37.38
C SER A 266 -2.75 4.23 -37.72
N THR A 267 -3.05 3.04 -37.22
CA THR A 267 -4.34 2.38 -37.40
C THR A 267 -5.34 2.75 -36.32
N PHE A 268 -4.91 3.39 -35.23
CA PHE A 268 -5.73 3.81 -34.09
C PHE A 268 -6.54 5.05 -34.40
N THR A 269 -7.51 4.88 -35.31
CA THR A 269 -8.30 5.97 -35.91
C THR A 269 -9.66 6.19 -35.24
N SER A 270 -10.01 5.37 -34.26
CA SER A 270 -11.27 5.50 -33.53
C SER A 270 -11.40 6.85 -32.83
N PRO A 271 -12.61 7.41 -32.75
CA PRO A 271 -12.85 8.69 -32.07
C PRO A 271 -12.85 8.59 -30.54
N TYR A 272 -12.71 7.40 -29.98
CA TYR A 272 -12.79 7.17 -28.53
C TYR A 272 -11.58 7.72 -27.81
N THR A 273 -11.81 8.21 -26.59
CA THR A 273 -10.78 8.76 -25.72
C THR A 273 -9.78 7.67 -25.32
N LYS A 274 -8.51 7.91 -25.62
CA LYS A 274 -7.40 7.04 -25.26
C LYS A 274 -6.70 7.59 -24.03
N TYR A 275 -6.35 6.73 -23.09
CA TYR A 275 -5.56 7.10 -21.92
C TYR A 275 -4.10 6.71 -22.13
N LEU A 276 -3.22 7.46 -21.49
CA LEU A 276 -1.79 7.22 -21.47
C LEU A 276 -1.34 6.94 -20.04
N ARG A 277 -0.62 5.85 -19.85
CA ARG A 277 0.25 5.64 -18.70
C ARG A 277 1.69 5.64 -19.20
N SER A 278 2.59 6.29 -18.48
CA SER A 278 3.95 6.45 -18.96
C SER A 278 4.99 6.62 -17.86
N HIS A 279 6.22 6.25 -18.17
CA HIS A 279 7.43 6.58 -17.45
C HIS A 279 8.32 7.40 -18.39
N LEU A 280 7.98 8.66 -18.58
CA LEU A 280 8.57 9.48 -19.65
C LEU A 280 10.03 9.83 -19.44
N ARG A 281 10.46 9.90 -18.18
CA ARG A 281 11.81 10.32 -17.84
C ARG A 281 12.48 9.44 -16.80
N PHE A 282 11.73 9.11 -15.77
CA PHE A 282 12.21 8.35 -14.63
C PHE A 282 11.34 7.14 -14.41
N LEU A 283 11.95 6.00 -14.24
CA LEU A 283 11.20 4.77 -13.97
C LEU A 283 10.60 4.71 -12.55
N TRP A 284 10.92 5.67 -11.67
CA TRP A 284 10.32 5.76 -10.33
C TRP A 284 8.98 6.50 -10.29
N ALA A 285 8.64 7.22 -11.36
CA ALA A 285 7.45 8.06 -11.40
C ALA A 285 6.63 7.82 -12.66
N GLY A 286 5.53 7.13 -12.49
CA GLY A 286 4.49 7.02 -13.52
C GLY A 286 3.75 8.34 -13.72
N THR A 287 3.37 8.64 -14.95
CA THR A 287 2.50 9.77 -15.30
C THR A 287 1.35 9.29 -16.15
N TYR A 288 0.25 10.03 -16.09
CA TYR A 288 -1.02 9.72 -16.75
C TYR A 288 -1.50 10.90 -17.53
N GLY A 289 -2.21 10.65 -18.61
CA GLY A 289 -2.82 11.69 -19.42
C GLY A 289 -3.83 11.14 -20.39
N PHE A 290 -4.49 12.06 -21.10
CA PHE A 290 -5.35 11.75 -22.24
C PHE A 290 -4.57 11.98 -23.52
N VAL A 291 -4.71 11.09 -24.48
CA VAL A 291 -4.19 11.30 -25.83
C VAL A 291 -5.19 12.16 -26.60
N ASP A 292 -4.79 13.39 -26.93
CA ASP A 292 -5.64 14.36 -27.63
C ASP A 292 -5.65 14.10 -29.14
N LYS A 293 -4.47 13.80 -29.71
CA LYS A 293 -4.31 13.61 -31.14
C LYS A 293 -3.14 12.70 -31.47
N ILE A 294 -3.36 11.76 -32.37
CA ILE A 294 -2.31 10.94 -32.97
C ILE A 294 -2.05 11.44 -34.39
N SER A 295 -0.80 11.72 -34.74
CA SER A 295 -0.35 12.11 -36.06
C SER A 295 0.32 10.94 -36.74
N THR A 296 -0.18 10.55 -37.89
CA THR A 296 0.40 9.50 -38.74
C THR A 296 1.42 10.06 -39.75
N GLU A 297 1.55 11.39 -39.83
CA GLU A 297 2.49 12.05 -40.73
C GLU A 297 3.84 12.34 -40.07
N SER A 298 3.86 12.46 -38.77
CA SER A 298 5.04 12.85 -37.97
C SER A 298 5.39 11.89 -36.85
N ASP A 299 4.79 10.71 -36.79
CA ASP A 299 5.01 9.67 -35.79
C ASP A 299 4.96 10.20 -34.35
N THR A 300 4.00 11.10 -34.10
CA THR A 300 3.83 11.77 -32.81
C THR A 300 2.40 11.67 -32.31
N PHE A 301 2.24 11.73 -31.00
CA PHE A 301 0.94 12.03 -30.41
C PHE A 301 1.04 13.19 -29.40
N THR A 302 -0.05 13.92 -29.25
CA THR A 302 -0.17 14.91 -28.19
C THR A 302 -1.04 14.39 -27.07
N THR A 303 -0.67 14.76 -25.85
CA THR A 303 -1.42 14.41 -24.64
C THR A 303 -1.62 15.67 -23.81
N SER A 304 -2.61 15.66 -22.91
CA SER A 304 -2.72 16.68 -21.85
C SER A 304 -1.37 16.85 -21.14
N ALA A 305 -1.10 18.03 -20.59
CA ALA A 305 0.16 18.28 -19.88
C ALA A 305 0.41 17.22 -18.80
N ILE A 306 1.53 16.55 -18.88
CA ILE A 306 1.95 15.52 -17.95
C ILE A 306 3.22 15.96 -17.22
N GLY A 307 3.34 15.62 -15.93
CA GLY A 307 4.31 16.19 -15.00
C GLY A 307 5.80 15.94 -15.29
N TYR A 308 6.14 15.19 -16.34
CA TYR A 308 7.53 14.88 -16.68
C TYR A 308 7.80 15.10 -18.17
N TYR A 309 8.98 15.67 -18.45
CA TYR A 309 9.44 15.90 -19.79
C TYR A 309 9.75 14.56 -20.51
N PRO A 310 9.22 14.31 -21.71
CA PRO A 310 9.49 13.07 -22.46
C PRO A 310 10.91 13.01 -22.96
N VAL A 311 11.65 12.00 -22.54
CA VAL A 311 13.03 11.76 -22.99
C VAL A 311 13.11 10.50 -23.85
N CYS A 312 14.11 10.43 -24.72
CA CYS A 312 14.42 9.22 -25.47
C CYS A 312 14.64 8.05 -24.51
N GLY A 313 14.03 6.92 -24.76
CA GLY A 313 14.03 5.75 -23.88
C GLY A 313 12.92 5.77 -22.82
N GLY A 314 12.07 6.81 -22.76
CA GLY A 314 10.87 6.80 -21.94
C GLY A 314 9.89 5.71 -22.38
N LEU A 315 9.05 5.26 -21.47
CA LEU A 315 8.12 4.15 -21.67
C LEU A 315 6.67 4.62 -21.66
N VAL A 316 5.85 4.11 -22.56
CA VAL A 316 4.43 4.46 -22.66
C VAL A 316 3.56 3.23 -22.93
N ARG A 317 2.33 3.29 -22.45
CA ARG A 317 1.26 2.33 -22.74
C ARG A 317 -0.06 3.09 -22.91
N LEU A 318 -0.83 2.72 -23.92
CA LEU A 318 -2.13 3.30 -24.21
C LEU A 318 -3.25 2.38 -23.76
N TYR A 319 -4.39 2.95 -23.36
CA TYR A 319 -5.52 2.21 -22.80
C TYR A 319 -6.87 2.71 -23.30
N ASN A 320 -7.90 1.88 -23.15
CA ASN A 320 -9.32 2.17 -23.29
C ASN A 320 -9.72 2.64 -24.70
N PHE A 321 -9.37 1.86 -25.69
CA PHE A 321 -9.81 2.12 -27.08
C PHE A 321 -10.00 0.80 -27.83
N PRO A 322 -10.97 0.76 -28.80
CA PRO A 322 -11.40 -0.50 -29.40
C PRO A 322 -10.32 -1.22 -30.21
N GLU A 323 -9.36 -0.51 -30.79
CA GLU A 323 -8.26 -1.12 -31.55
C GLU A 323 -7.31 -1.94 -30.69
N ALA A 324 -7.27 -1.68 -29.38
CA ALA A 324 -6.47 -2.44 -28.42
C ALA A 324 -7.23 -3.57 -27.74
N LEU A 325 -8.48 -3.87 -28.14
CA LEU A 325 -9.26 -4.95 -27.57
C LEU A 325 -8.97 -6.24 -28.37
N ASP A 326 -7.84 -6.88 -28.08
CA ASP A 326 -7.32 -7.98 -28.90
C ASP A 326 -6.97 -9.26 -28.10
N ALA A 327 -7.00 -9.23 -26.79
CA ALA A 327 -6.66 -10.37 -25.92
C ALA A 327 -7.83 -10.83 -25.03
N PRO A 328 -7.98 -12.16 -24.75
CA PRO A 328 -8.97 -12.65 -23.81
C PRO A 328 -8.81 -12.07 -22.41
N GLY A 329 -9.91 -11.67 -21.78
CA GLY A 329 -9.91 -11.02 -20.47
C GLY A 329 -9.85 -9.49 -20.55
N GLU A 330 -9.68 -8.92 -21.73
CA GLU A 330 -9.72 -7.49 -21.93
C GLU A 330 -11.14 -6.95 -22.09
N TYR A 331 -11.35 -5.73 -21.63
CA TYR A 331 -12.60 -5.00 -21.81
C TYR A 331 -12.36 -3.55 -22.22
N PHE A 332 -13.40 -2.96 -22.79
CA PHE A 332 -13.50 -1.54 -23.14
C PHE A 332 -14.93 -1.07 -22.83
N ILE A 333 -15.07 0.12 -22.28
CA ILE A 333 -16.37 0.78 -22.08
C ILE A 333 -16.37 2.08 -22.86
N ASP A 334 -17.35 2.24 -23.75
CA ASP A 334 -17.49 3.47 -24.53
C ASP A 334 -18.33 4.54 -23.79
N GLU A 335 -18.26 5.78 -24.30
CA GLU A 335 -19.01 6.92 -23.77
C GLU A 335 -20.55 6.78 -23.82
N ASN A 336 -21.05 5.79 -24.56
CA ASN A 336 -22.46 5.46 -24.63
C ASN A 336 -22.88 4.40 -23.58
N ALA A 337 -21.99 4.07 -22.64
CA ALA A 337 -22.16 3.02 -21.65
C ALA A 337 -22.39 1.63 -22.26
N ILE A 338 -21.71 1.32 -23.37
CA ILE A 338 -21.63 -0.04 -23.91
C ILE A 338 -20.32 -0.66 -23.41
N LEU A 339 -20.43 -1.76 -22.70
CA LEU A 339 -19.30 -2.60 -22.31
C LEU A 339 -19.00 -3.59 -23.43
N TYR A 340 -17.80 -3.58 -23.93
CA TYR A 340 -17.26 -4.58 -24.85
C TYR A 340 -16.26 -5.45 -24.06
N TYR A 341 -16.34 -6.75 -24.25
CA TYR A 341 -15.49 -7.71 -23.55
C TYR A 341 -15.00 -8.78 -24.51
N TYR A 342 -13.72 -9.06 -24.48
CA TYR A 342 -13.15 -10.22 -25.12
C TYR A 342 -13.17 -11.39 -24.12
N PRO A 343 -14.13 -12.34 -24.23
CA PRO A 343 -14.34 -13.34 -23.20
C PRO A 343 -13.13 -14.23 -22.93
N SER A 344 -12.86 -14.49 -21.66
CA SER A 344 -12.00 -15.58 -21.21
C SER A 344 -12.65 -16.95 -21.44
N GLU A 345 -11.89 -18.04 -21.32
CA GLU A 345 -12.36 -19.40 -21.59
C GLU A 345 -13.56 -19.84 -20.72
N ASP A 346 -13.62 -19.34 -19.49
CA ASP A 346 -14.64 -19.66 -18.48
C ASP A 346 -15.88 -18.74 -18.54
N PHE A 347 -15.96 -17.82 -19.48
CA PHE A 347 -16.99 -16.79 -19.60
C PHE A 347 -18.43 -17.31 -19.43
N ALA A 348 -18.73 -18.49 -19.97
CA ALA A 348 -20.08 -19.06 -19.90
C ALA A 348 -20.55 -19.35 -18.46
N THR A 349 -19.63 -19.49 -17.52
CA THR A 349 -19.88 -19.81 -16.11
C THR A 349 -19.42 -18.73 -15.16
N SER A 350 -18.69 -17.74 -15.68
CA SER A 350 -18.14 -16.64 -14.88
C SER A 350 -19.24 -15.74 -14.32
N GLN A 351 -19.03 -15.31 -13.10
CA GLN A 351 -19.78 -14.22 -12.50
C GLN A 351 -19.03 -12.92 -12.78
N LEU A 352 -19.60 -12.08 -13.62
CA LEU A 352 -19.05 -10.78 -13.98
C LEU A 352 -19.64 -9.70 -13.08
N THR A 353 -18.84 -8.70 -12.75
CA THR A 353 -19.29 -7.54 -11.99
C THR A 353 -18.77 -6.27 -12.65
N VAL A 354 -19.65 -5.33 -12.93
CA VAL A 354 -19.30 -3.95 -13.22
C VAL A 354 -19.42 -3.15 -11.94
N THR A 355 -18.31 -2.58 -11.48
CA THR A 355 -18.27 -1.86 -10.21
C THR A 355 -19.10 -0.59 -10.25
N THR A 356 -19.88 -0.31 -9.21
CA THR A 356 -20.70 0.90 -9.08
C THR A 356 -20.72 1.45 -7.65
N ALA A 357 -20.48 0.61 -6.65
CA ALA A 357 -20.38 1.09 -5.28
C ALA A 357 -19.04 1.79 -5.07
N ASP A 358 -19.08 2.97 -4.50
CA ASP A 358 -17.90 3.76 -4.12
C ASP A 358 -16.95 2.96 -3.23
N SER A 359 -17.50 2.38 -2.15
CA SER A 359 -16.81 1.47 -1.25
C SER A 359 -17.74 0.31 -0.88
N ILE A 360 -17.20 -0.80 -0.35
CA ILE A 360 -18.05 -1.87 0.19
C ILE A 360 -18.54 -1.49 1.59
N ILE A 361 -17.60 -1.18 2.49
CA ILE A 361 -17.90 -0.77 3.86
C ILE A 361 -17.19 0.55 4.13
N LYS A 362 -17.96 1.50 4.67
CA LYS A 362 -17.43 2.78 5.12
C LYS A 362 -17.68 2.92 6.62
N LEU A 363 -16.62 3.16 7.38
CA LEU A 363 -16.67 3.44 8.82
C LEU A 363 -16.38 4.93 9.04
N ASP A 364 -17.36 5.64 9.57
CA ASP A 364 -17.26 7.08 9.86
C ASP A 364 -17.47 7.30 11.37
N ASN A 365 -16.39 7.42 12.11
CA ASN A 365 -16.35 7.47 13.58
C ASN A 365 -17.10 6.28 14.24
N ALA A 366 -17.00 5.09 13.64
CA ALA A 366 -17.60 3.87 14.14
C ALA A 366 -16.58 3.03 14.89
N ASP A 367 -16.64 3.04 16.22
CA ASP A 367 -15.66 2.43 17.10
C ASP A 367 -16.08 1.03 17.57
N TYR A 368 -15.09 0.23 18.00
CA TYR A 368 -15.29 -1.13 18.53
C TYR A 368 -16.04 -2.04 17.56
N ILE A 369 -15.71 -1.93 16.28
CA ILE A 369 -16.27 -2.75 15.20
C ILE A 369 -15.28 -3.86 14.84
N THR A 370 -15.77 -5.05 14.59
CA THR A 370 -15.01 -6.15 14.00
C THR A 370 -15.68 -6.57 12.68
N LEU A 371 -14.91 -6.55 11.60
CA LEU A 371 -15.25 -7.19 10.33
C LEU A 371 -14.47 -8.50 10.27
N LYS A 372 -15.17 -9.62 10.15
CA LYS A 372 -14.53 -10.93 10.23
C LYS A 372 -15.08 -11.91 9.19
N ASN A 373 -14.18 -12.64 8.56
CA ASN A 373 -14.50 -13.73 7.61
C ASN A 373 -15.51 -13.28 6.53
N LEU A 374 -15.30 -12.08 5.97
CA LEU A 374 -16.07 -11.51 4.89
C LEU A 374 -15.22 -11.47 3.63
N ASP A 375 -15.82 -11.81 2.49
CA ASP A 375 -15.23 -11.61 1.19
C ASP A 375 -15.81 -10.32 0.60
N LEU A 376 -14.99 -9.27 0.51
CA LEU A 376 -15.35 -7.93 0.08
C LEU A 376 -14.70 -7.65 -1.28
N THR A 377 -15.51 -7.51 -2.32
CA THR A 377 -14.98 -7.43 -3.69
C THR A 377 -15.69 -6.40 -4.56
N SER A 378 -14.96 -5.89 -5.56
CA SER A 378 -15.49 -5.07 -6.65
C SER A 378 -16.02 -3.71 -6.20
N SER A 379 -15.20 -2.90 -5.51
CA SER A 379 -15.48 -1.47 -5.21
C SER A 379 -14.85 -0.55 -6.25
N MET A 380 -15.46 0.61 -6.52
CA MET A 380 -14.87 1.62 -7.42
C MET A 380 -13.63 2.26 -6.81
N HIS A 381 -13.65 2.55 -5.52
CA HIS A 381 -12.52 3.11 -4.78
C HIS A 381 -12.01 2.11 -3.73
N ASN A 382 -12.10 2.45 -2.45
CA ASN A 382 -11.62 1.57 -1.37
C ASN A 382 -12.62 0.42 -1.12
N ALA A 383 -12.16 -0.78 -0.84
CA ALA A 383 -13.07 -1.82 -0.38
C ALA A 383 -13.55 -1.53 1.04
N VAL A 384 -12.63 -1.14 1.94
CA VAL A 384 -12.96 -0.66 3.28
C VAL A 384 -12.39 0.74 3.47
N ASP A 385 -13.29 1.71 3.69
CA ASP A 385 -12.96 3.12 3.87
C ASP A 385 -13.13 3.53 5.34
N LEU A 386 -12.07 4.11 5.93
CA LEU A 386 -11.97 4.40 7.36
C LEU A 386 -11.86 5.91 7.59
N ASN A 387 -12.72 6.45 8.43
CA ASN A 387 -12.65 7.83 8.90
C ASN A 387 -12.84 7.88 10.42
N GLY A 388 -11.74 7.92 11.17
CA GLY A 388 -11.79 8.00 12.64
C GLY A 388 -12.39 6.75 13.30
N ALA A 389 -12.11 5.55 12.79
CA ALA A 389 -12.62 4.29 13.33
C ALA A 389 -11.63 3.70 14.36
N ASP A 390 -11.90 3.92 15.64
CA ASP A 390 -11.04 3.46 16.72
C ASP A 390 -11.42 2.04 17.20
N HIS A 391 -10.43 1.29 17.69
CA HIS A 391 -10.61 -0.10 18.15
C HIS A 391 -11.26 -1.02 17.10
N LEU A 392 -10.87 -0.81 15.83
CA LEU A 392 -11.33 -1.58 14.69
C LEU A 392 -10.54 -2.88 14.53
N ASN A 393 -11.24 -3.96 14.24
CA ASN A 393 -10.63 -5.21 13.79
C ASN A 393 -11.12 -5.56 12.37
N ILE A 394 -10.19 -5.83 11.45
CA ILE A 394 -10.47 -6.42 10.13
C ILE A 394 -9.68 -7.72 10.09
N VAL A 395 -10.36 -8.85 10.23
CA VAL A 395 -9.72 -10.12 10.54
C VAL A 395 -10.25 -11.24 9.65
N ASP A 396 -9.34 -12.03 9.10
CA ASP A 396 -9.66 -13.22 8.29
C ASP A 396 -10.57 -12.89 7.08
N CYS A 397 -10.50 -11.66 6.54
CA CYS A 397 -11.29 -11.24 5.38
C CYS A 397 -10.52 -11.49 4.08
N THR A 398 -11.25 -11.79 3.00
CA THR A 398 -10.73 -11.66 1.64
C THR A 398 -11.14 -10.31 1.09
N ILE A 399 -10.19 -9.55 0.55
CA ILE A 399 -10.44 -8.22 -0.04
C ILE A 399 -9.85 -8.20 -1.43
N SER A 400 -10.68 -7.98 -2.45
CA SER A 400 -10.23 -8.08 -3.83
C SER A 400 -10.91 -7.09 -4.77
N ALA A 401 -10.30 -6.90 -5.93
CA ALA A 401 -10.86 -6.08 -7.01
C ALA A 401 -11.36 -4.71 -6.52
N ALA A 402 -10.55 -4.00 -5.75
CA ALA A 402 -10.81 -2.61 -5.39
C ALA A 402 -10.16 -1.68 -6.42
N GLY A 403 -10.86 -0.63 -6.82
CA GLY A 403 -10.38 0.32 -7.84
C GLY A 403 -9.23 1.17 -7.34
N GLU A 404 -9.24 1.54 -6.07
CA GLU A 404 -8.14 2.21 -5.38
C GLU A 404 -7.54 1.28 -4.33
N ASN A 405 -7.89 1.45 -3.07
CA ASN A 405 -7.22 0.74 -1.99
C ASN A 405 -8.07 -0.43 -1.46
N GLY A 406 -7.41 -1.46 -0.96
CA GLY A 406 -8.09 -2.53 -0.24
C GLY A 406 -8.68 -2.00 1.08
N ILE A 407 -7.83 -1.51 1.97
CA ILE A 407 -8.22 -0.89 3.24
C ILE A 407 -7.54 0.48 3.32
N ALA A 408 -8.30 1.56 3.47
CA ALA A 408 -7.71 2.90 3.56
C ALA A 408 -8.39 3.79 4.60
N GLY A 409 -7.59 4.65 5.23
CA GLY A 409 -8.08 5.70 6.11
C GLY A 409 -7.38 5.78 7.46
N ASN A 410 -8.11 6.16 8.53
CA ASN A 410 -7.49 6.45 9.81
C ASN A 410 -8.29 5.93 11.01
N GLY A 411 -7.59 5.69 12.12
CA GLY A 411 -8.14 5.30 13.41
C GLY A 411 -7.04 4.94 14.41
N LEU A 412 -7.40 4.79 15.68
CA LEU A 412 -6.51 4.33 16.74
C LEU A 412 -6.80 2.86 17.09
N TYR A 413 -5.78 2.16 17.61
CA TYR A 413 -5.92 0.77 18.08
C TYR A 413 -6.51 -0.17 17.02
N MET A 414 -6.15 0.04 15.77
CA MET A 414 -6.59 -0.82 14.65
C MET A 414 -5.84 -2.16 14.67
N ASN A 415 -6.55 -3.23 14.35
CA ASN A 415 -6.00 -4.55 14.09
C ASN A 415 -6.44 -5.04 12.70
N ILE A 416 -5.50 -5.12 11.77
CA ILE A 416 -5.71 -5.63 10.41
C ILE A 416 -4.89 -6.90 10.30
N SER A 417 -5.54 -8.06 10.42
CA SER A 417 -4.81 -9.31 10.55
C SER A 417 -5.45 -10.51 9.86
N GLY A 418 -4.61 -11.40 9.35
CA GLY A 418 -5.06 -12.65 8.73
C GLY A 418 -5.86 -12.45 7.43
N ASN A 419 -5.73 -11.31 6.75
CA ASN A 419 -6.50 -11.02 5.56
C ASN A 419 -5.76 -11.47 4.29
N TYR A 420 -6.52 -11.96 3.31
CA TYR A 420 -6.07 -12.15 1.94
C TYR A 420 -6.48 -10.95 1.08
N ILE A 421 -5.50 -10.19 0.55
CA ILE A 421 -5.77 -8.97 -0.20
C ILE A 421 -5.10 -9.07 -1.58
N HIS A 422 -5.89 -8.91 -2.65
CA HIS A 422 -5.37 -9.07 -4.01
C HIS A 422 -6.16 -8.29 -5.08
N ASP A 423 -5.53 -8.08 -6.22
CA ASP A 423 -6.11 -7.37 -7.38
C ASP A 423 -6.59 -5.96 -7.02
N ILE A 424 -5.71 -5.20 -6.40
CA ILE A 424 -5.97 -3.87 -5.87
C ILE A 424 -5.39 -2.81 -6.83
N GLY A 425 -6.18 -1.78 -7.13
CA GLY A 425 -5.80 -0.72 -8.05
C GLY A 425 -4.67 0.17 -7.55
N ASP A 426 -4.60 0.41 -6.25
CA ASP A 426 -3.61 1.26 -5.59
C ASP A 426 -2.97 0.52 -4.40
N ASN A 427 -3.00 1.04 -3.17
CA ASN A 427 -2.41 0.32 -2.03
C ASN A 427 -3.31 -0.81 -1.53
N ALA A 428 -2.74 -1.95 -1.16
CA ALA A 428 -3.54 -2.97 -0.50
C ALA A 428 -4.00 -2.52 0.89
N ILE A 429 -3.09 -1.89 1.67
CA ILE A 429 -3.41 -1.27 2.98
C ILE A 429 -2.76 0.11 3.04
N LYS A 430 -3.56 1.16 3.31
CA LYS A 430 -3.09 2.55 3.46
C LYS A 430 -3.71 3.19 4.69
N VAL A 431 -3.03 3.13 5.82
CA VAL A 431 -3.60 3.56 7.10
C VAL A 431 -2.76 4.60 7.82
N LYS A 432 -3.48 5.48 8.51
CA LYS A 432 -2.91 6.44 9.44
C LYS A 432 -3.41 6.16 10.85
N SER A 433 -2.48 6.10 11.81
CA SER A 433 -2.82 5.81 13.19
C SER A 433 -2.08 6.74 14.16
N GLY A 434 -2.83 7.59 14.83
CA GLY A 434 -2.31 8.56 15.80
C GLY A 434 -1.76 9.85 15.21
N ASP A 435 -1.80 10.90 16.04
CA ASP A 435 -1.25 12.22 15.75
C ASP A 435 -0.10 12.54 16.70
N LYS A 436 1.08 12.84 16.15
CA LYS A 436 2.31 13.15 16.88
C LYS A 436 2.24 14.33 17.84
N TYR A 437 1.25 15.18 17.71
CA TYR A 437 1.00 16.29 18.61
C TYR A 437 0.03 15.96 19.74
N VAL A 438 -0.60 14.81 19.71
CA VAL A 438 -1.58 14.35 20.71
C VAL A 438 -0.91 13.37 21.66
N ALA A 439 -0.74 13.74 22.92
CA ALA A 439 -0.01 12.94 23.90
C ALA A 439 -0.65 11.56 24.17
N SER A 440 -1.98 11.44 24.14
CA SER A 440 -2.67 10.16 24.30
C SER A 440 -2.35 9.16 23.19
N ASP A 441 -2.07 9.66 21.99
CA ASP A 441 -1.86 8.81 20.82
C ASP A 441 -0.53 8.05 20.85
N TYR A 442 0.40 8.48 21.72
CA TYR A 442 1.64 7.71 21.99
C TYR A 442 1.39 6.37 22.70
N GLN A 443 0.18 6.16 23.23
CA GLN A 443 -0.26 4.87 23.77
C GLN A 443 -0.91 3.97 22.70
N ASN A 444 -1.06 4.48 21.47
CA ASN A 444 -1.62 3.72 20.36
C ASN A 444 -0.82 2.45 20.06
N LYS A 445 -1.55 1.40 19.68
CA LYS A 445 -0.99 0.11 19.25
C LYS A 445 -1.80 -0.41 18.08
N ALA A 446 -1.49 0.09 16.90
CA ALA A 446 -2.06 -0.44 15.68
C ALA A 446 -1.23 -1.63 15.19
N THR A 447 -1.88 -2.63 14.62
CA THR A 447 -1.26 -3.87 14.15
C THR A 447 -1.69 -4.17 12.72
N ILE A 448 -0.72 -4.45 11.87
CA ILE A 448 -0.91 -5.00 10.52
C ILE A 448 -0.14 -6.33 10.51
N TYR A 449 -0.85 -7.44 10.68
CA TYR A 449 -0.25 -8.71 11.04
C TYR A 449 -0.78 -9.87 10.20
N ASN A 450 0.13 -10.72 9.75
CA ASN A 450 -0.22 -12.00 9.11
C ASN A 450 -1.14 -11.85 7.89
N ASN A 451 -1.01 -10.75 7.12
CA ASN A 451 -1.76 -10.55 5.89
C ASN A 451 -0.99 -11.10 4.69
N TYR A 452 -1.70 -11.76 3.79
CA TYR A 452 -1.17 -12.20 2.51
C TYR A 452 -1.63 -11.25 1.42
N ILE A 453 -0.69 -10.58 0.76
CA ILE A 453 -0.94 -9.49 -0.18
C ILE A 453 -0.26 -9.81 -1.51
N ARG A 454 -1.02 -9.78 -2.60
CA ARG A 454 -0.49 -9.91 -3.96
C ARG A 454 -1.22 -9.01 -4.95
N SER A 455 -0.61 -8.72 -6.06
CA SER A 455 -1.23 -8.00 -7.20
C SER A 455 -1.89 -6.68 -6.75
N TRP A 456 -1.10 -5.74 -6.29
CA TRP A 456 -1.54 -4.39 -5.96
C TRP A 456 -0.94 -3.38 -6.92
N ASP A 457 -1.46 -2.14 -6.87
CA ASP A 457 -1.06 -1.01 -7.72
C ASP A 457 -1.20 -1.30 -9.21
N LEU A 458 -2.32 -1.88 -9.57
CA LEU A 458 -2.62 -2.22 -10.96
C LEU A 458 -2.93 -1.00 -11.82
N THR A 459 -3.09 0.18 -11.20
CA THR A 459 -3.48 1.40 -11.91
C THR A 459 -2.45 2.52 -11.86
N THR A 460 -1.73 2.74 -10.75
CA THR A 460 -0.98 3.98 -10.55
C THR A 460 0.54 3.88 -10.74
N ALA A 461 1.17 2.75 -10.55
CA ALA A 461 2.62 2.54 -10.57
C ALA A 461 3.43 3.39 -9.56
N VAL A 462 2.80 3.83 -8.46
CA VAL A 462 3.45 4.65 -7.44
C VAL A 462 3.17 4.20 -6.01
N SER A 463 2.31 3.22 -5.84
CA SER A 463 1.77 2.81 -4.55
C SER A 463 2.50 1.63 -3.91
N TYR A 464 2.00 1.19 -2.77
CA TYR A 464 2.67 0.20 -1.91
C TYR A 464 1.70 -0.93 -1.53
N ALA A 465 2.23 -2.10 -1.21
CA ALA A 465 1.43 -3.13 -0.55
C ALA A 465 0.85 -2.59 0.77
N ILE A 466 1.71 -2.00 1.60
CA ILE A 466 1.32 -1.42 2.88
C ILE A 466 1.92 -0.02 3.00
N THR A 467 1.08 0.99 3.16
CA THR A 467 1.48 2.32 3.60
C THR A 467 0.96 2.57 5.01
N ALA A 468 1.87 2.82 5.94
CA ALA A 468 1.56 3.11 7.32
C ALA A 468 2.11 4.47 7.76
N GLU A 469 1.23 5.35 8.22
CA GLU A 469 1.58 6.67 8.76
C GLU A 469 1.17 6.75 10.24
N GLY A 470 2.01 7.34 11.08
CA GLY A 470 1.63 7.68 12.46
C GLY A 470 2.43 6.99 13.55
N ILE A 471 1.77 6.67 14.65
CA ILE A 471 2.41 6.32 15.92
C ILE A 471 2.06 4.91 16.37
N GLY A 472 3.06 4.16 16.86
CA GLY A 472 2.83 2.89 17.56
C GLY A 472 2.30 1.78 16.67
N ILE A 473 2.77 1.71 15.42
CA ILE A 473 2.31 0.72 14.44
C ILE A 473 3.29 -0.45 14.39
N SER A 474 2.77 -1.67 14.47
CA SER A 474 3.50 -2.90 14.22
C SER A 474 3.08 -3.50 12.88
N ILE A 475 4.05 -3.73 11.99
CA ILE A 475 3.84 -4.36 10.68
C ILE A 475 4.65 -5.65 10.68
N SER A 476 3.98 -6.78 10.85
CA SER A 476 4.73 -8.02 11.07
C SER A 476 4.07 -9.26 10.45
N HIS A 477 4.91 -10.21 10.05
CA HIS A 477 4.48 -11.48 9.47
C HIS A 477 3.62 -11.37 8.21
N ASN A 478 3.66 -10.23 7.50
CA ASN A 478 2.96 -10.11 6.24
C ASN A 478 3.80 -10.72 5.11
N THR A 479 3.13 -11.33 4.13
CA THR A 479 3.75 -11.78 2.88
C THR A 479 3.22 -10.92 1.74
N CYS A 480 4.12 -10.24 0.99
CA CYS A 480 3.78 -9.33 -0.09
C CYS A 480 4.57 -9.70 -1.35
N HIS A 481 3.89 -9.97 -2.46
CA HIS A 481 4.56 -10.33 -3.71
C HIS A 481 3.69 -10.10 -4.95
N ASP A 482 4.30 -10.33 -6.11
CA ASP A 482 3.64 -10.29 -7.43
C ASP A 482 3.06 -8.91 -7.76
N SER A 483 3.92 -7.87 -7.73
CA SER A 483 3.52 -6.53 -8.13
C SER A 483 4.60 -5.81 -8.94
N GLY A 484 4.17 -4.92 -9.81
CA GLY A 484 5.05 -4.00 -10.53
C GLY A 484 5.72 -2.96 -9.62
N THR A 485 5.21 -2.74 -8.41
CA THR A 485 5.56 -1.59 -7.60
C THR A 485 6.04 -1.94 -6.18
N LYS A 486 5.86 -1.06 -5.22
CA LYS A 486 6.61 -0.97 -3.96
C LYS A 486 5.99 -1.83 -2.86
N GLY A 487 6.80 -2.28 -1.90
CA GLY A 487 6.36 -3.16 -0.82
C GLY A 487 5.77 -2.40 0.40
N ILE A 488 6.51 -2.31 1.50
CA ILE A 488 6.08 -1.67 2.75
C ILE A 488 6.66 -0.27 2.85
N HIS A 489 5.82 0.71 3.11
CA HIS A 489 6.19 2.11 3.31
C HIS A 489 5.79 2.62 4.70
N VAL A 490 6.77 3.13 5.43
CA VAL A 490 6.54 3.85 6.67
C VAL A 490 6.62 5.35 6.39
N ALA A 491 5.46 5.97 6.24
CA ALA A 491 5.34 7.41 6.04
C ALA A 491 5.16 8.10 7.39
N GLN A 492 6.07 9.00 7.77
CA GLN A 492 5.99 9.74 9.05
C GLN A 492 5.80 8.83 10.30
N GLY A 493 6.61 7.77 10.42
CA GLY A 493 6.46 6.79 11.49
C GLY A 493 7.14 7.20 12.80
N ILE A 494 6.45 7.04 13.92
CA ILE A 494 6.99 7.19 15.27
C ILE A 494 6.70 5.92 16.06
N ASN A 495 7.72 5.32 16.70
CA ASN A 495 7.57 4.05 17.42
C ASN A 495 6.96 2.95 16.51
N VAL A 496 7.46 2.83 15.29
CA VAL A 496 7.00 1.83 14.31
C VAL A 496 7.97 0.67 14.24
N VAL A 497 7.43 -0.55 14.17
CA VAL A 497 8.22 -1.76 14.01
C VAL A 497 7.79 -2.48 12.73
N VAL A 498 8.77 -2.78 11.87
CA VAL A 498 8.59 -3.59 10.65
C VAL A 498 9.43 -4.85 10.80
N GLU A 499 8.80 -5.98 11.06
CA GLU A 499 9.54 -7.20 11.37
C GLU A 499 8.88 -8.49 10.84
N TYR A 500 9.71 -9.49 10.58
CA TYR A 500 9.28 -10.82 10.12
C TYR A 500 8.40 -10.82 8.86
N ASN A 501 8.47 -9.75 8.02
CA ASN A 501 7.74 -9.72 6.77
C ASN A 501 8.54 -10.42 5.66
N HIS A 502 7.83 -11.08 4.74
CA HIS A 502 8.36 -11.74 3.56
C HIS A 502 7.93 -10.97 2.31
N ILE A 503 8.89 -10.38 1.58
CA ILE A 503 8.62 -9.50 0.44
C ILE A 503 9.48 -9.96 -0.74
N PHE A 504 8.84 -10.27 -1.87
CA PHE A 504 9.56 -10.77 -3.03
C PHE A 504 8.78 -10.53 -4.34
N ASP A 505 9.46 -10.65 -5.47
CA ASP A 505 8.90 -10.49 -6.81
C ASP A 505 8.08 -9.19 -6.97
N ILE A 506 8.70 -8.07 -6.62
CA ILE A 506 8.13 -6.72 -6.71
C ILE A 506 9.11 -5.74 -7.34
N LEU A 507 8.69 -4.50 -7.57
CA LEU A 507 9.43 -3.44 -8.26
C LEU A 507 9.74 -3.82 -9.72
N ARG A 508 8.84 -4.52 -10.38
CA ARG A 508 9.01 -4.95 -11.76
C ARG A 508 8.75 -3.85 -12.79
N GLU A 509 8.06 -2.78 -12.40
CA GLU A 509 7.70 -1.65 -13.27
C GLU A 509 8.27 -0.30 -12.83
N VAL A 510 8.93 -0.25 -11.68
CA VAL A 510 9.49 0.99 -11.13
C VAL A 510 10.88 0.78 -10.55
N GLU A 511 11.69 1.81 -10.61
CA GLU A 511 13.03 1.87 -10.02
C GLU A 511 13.16 2.99 -8.99
N ASP A 512 14.33 3.16 -8.39
CA ASP A 512 14.62 4.17 -7.34
C ASP A 512 13.66 4.10 -6.17
N CYS A 513 13.27 2.91 -5.79
CA CYS A 513 12.31 2.58 -4.76
C CYS A 513 12.80 1.41 -3.91
N GLY A 514 12.14 1.15 -2.78
CA GLY A 514 12.47 0.05 -1.89
C GLY A 514 11.33 -0.93 -1.65
N ALA A 515 11.69 -2.19 -1.45
CA ALA A 515 10.73 -3.18 -0.95
C ALA A 515 10.28 -2.84 0.48
N ILE A 516 11.17 -2.32 1.32
CA ILE A 516 10.83 -1.65 2.57
C ILE A 516 11.37 -0.24 2.50
N SER A 517 10.54 0.77 2.65
CA SER A 517 10.93 2.16 2.53
C SER A 517 10.42 3.02 3.69
N CYS A 518 11.20 4.05 3.99
CA CYS A 518 10.80 5.13 4.91
C CYS A 518 11.09 6.47 4.23
N ASP A 519 10.18 7.41 4.38
CA ASP A 519 10.32 8.76 3.84
C ASP A 519 10.55 9.76 4.98
N GLY A 520 11.65 10.52 4.91
CA GLY A 520 12.07 11.43 5.97
C GLY A 520 11.66 12.89 5.82
N LEU A 521 11.07 13.31 4.70
CA LEU A 521 10.50 14.66 4.58
C LEU A 521 9.48 14.96 5.67
N LYS A 522 9.02 13.93 6.33
CA LYS A 522 7.98 13.92 7.31
C LYS A 522 8.48 13.18 8.55
N GLU A 523 9.17 13.80 9.37
CA GLU A 523 9.42 13.58 10.81
C GLU A 523 9.26 12.13 11.33
N ASN A 524 10.26 11.30 11.12
CA ASN A 524 10.33 9.93 11.63
C ASN A 524 11.07 9.87 12.97
N ALA A 525 10.70 8.93 13.82
CA ALA A 525 11.44 8.66 15.06
C ALA A 525 11.26 7.23 15.55
N ASN A 526 12.33 6.64 16.09
CA ASN A 526 12.31 5.34 16.74
C ASN A 526 11.64 4.25 15.89
N ILE A 527 12.07 4.15 14.62
CA ILE A 527 11.62 3.09 13.72
C ILE A 527 12.58 1.91 13.83
N ILE A 528 12.05 0.70 13.85
CA ILE A 528 12.81 -0.54 13.86
C ILE A 528 12.43 -1.35 12.62
N VAL A 529 13.44 -1.73 11.83
CA VAL A 529 13.26 -2.61 10.66
C VAL A 529 14.15 -3.84 10.88
N ARG A 530 13.57 -4.98 11.19
CA ARG A 530 14.35 -6.16 11.57
C ARG A 530 13.73 -7.48 11.15
N TYR A 531 14.57 -8.48 10.95
CA TYR A 531 14.16 -9.86 10.71
C TYR A 531 13.20 -10.03 9.53
N ASN A 532 13.28 -9.12 8.54
CA ASN A 532 12.53 -9.26 7.32
C ASN A 532 13.34 -10.07 6.30
N TYR A 533 12.64 -10.81 5.44
CA TYR A 533 13.21 -11.44 4.27
C TYR A 533 12.72 -10.73 3.02
N VAL A 534 13.67 -10.15 2.28
CA VAL A 534 13.41 -9.40 1.03
C VAL A 534 14.23 -10.04 -0.07
N HIS A 535 13.60 -10.47 -1.18
CA HIS A 535 14.34 -11.09 -2.26
C HIS A 535 13.65 -10.96 -3.62
N ASP A 536 14.43 -11.18 -4.68
CA ASP A 536 13.99 -11.12 -6.08
C ASP A 536 13.27 -9.79 -6.39
N ILE A 537 14.01 -8.69 -6.23
CA ILE A 537 13.51 -7.32 -6.34
C ILE A 537 14.13 -6.65 -7.56
N GLY A 538 13.30 -5.99 -8.37
CA GLY A 538 13.72 -5.16 -9.49
C GLY A 538 13.18 -5.63 -10.83
N SER A 539 13.44 -4.84 -11.87
CA SER A 539 12.95 -5.04 -13.23
C SER A 539 14.09 -4.83 -14.26
N PRO A 540 15.01 -5.78 -14.37
CA PRO A 540 16.07 -5.66 -15.36
C PRO A 540 15.52 -5.58 -16.79
N GLU A 541 14.40 -6.24 -17.09
CA GLU A 541 13.78 -6.24 -18.42
C GLU A 541 13.30 -4.84 -18.82
N LEU A 542 12.72 -4.09 -17.89
CA LEU A 542 12.23 -2.74 -18.16
C LEU A 542 13.37 -1.78 -18.47
N MET A 543 14.46 -1.88 -17.74
CA MET A 543 15.66 -1.09 -17.98
C MET A 543 16.33 -1.46 -19.29
N GLU A 544 16.43 -2.74 -19.62
CA GLU A 544 16.98 -3.18 -20.90
C GLU A 544 16.13 -2.66 -22.07
N LEU A 545 14.82 -2.64 -21.91
CA LEU A 545 13.88 -2.08 -22.88
C LEU A 545 14.14 -0.58 -23.09
N SER A 546 14.23 0.22 -22.05
CA SER A 546 14.56 1.66 -22.13
C SER A 546 15.91 1.90 -22.79
N LYS A 547 16.92 1.08 -22.50
CA LYS A 547 18.27 1.17 -23.07
C LYS A 547 18.34 0.83 -24.55
N THR A 548 17.32 0.21 -25.14
CA THR A 548 17.28 -0.02 -26.61
C THR A 548 17.38 1.27 -27.39
N LYS A 549 16.77 2.37 -26.85
CA LYS A 549 16.80 3.71 -27.46
C LYS A 549 17.79 4.65 -26.79
N ASN A 550 17.99 4.55 -25.49
CA ASN A 550 18.86 5.42 -24.72
C ASN A 550 19.82 4.61 -23.82
N PRO A 551 20.99 4.21 -24.34
CA PRO A 551 21.97 3.46 -23.56
C PRO A 551 22.48 4.19 -22.31
N ASP A 552 22.34 5.52 -22.27
CA ASP A 552 22.81 6.39 -21.18
C ASP A 552 21.70 6.73 -20.17
N ILE A 553 20.53 6.12 -20.29
CA ILE A 553 19.45 6.34 -19.32
C ILE A 553 19.92 5.96 -17.92
N LEU A 554 19.55 6.78 -16.96
CA LEU A 554 19.98 6.59 -15.57
C LEU A 554 19.31 5.33 -14.99
N GLU A 555 20.13 4.36 -14.63
CA GLU A 555 19.71 3.13 -13.97
C GLU A 555 19.85 3.27 -12.46
N MET A 556 18.74 3.27 -11.75
CA MET A 556 18.71 3.34 -10.29
C MET A 556 18.56 1.95 -9.65
N GLY A 557 17.79 1.08 -10.28
CA GLY A 557 17.45 -0.25 -9.82
C GLY A 557 16.47 -0.25 -8.65
N GLY A 558 15.79 -1.35 -8.42
CA GLY A 558 15.00 -1.59 -7.22
C GLY A 558 15.89 -1.84 -6.00
N SER A 559 15.48 -1.39 -4.83
CA SER A 559 16.26 -1.57 -3.60
C SER A 559 15.55 -2.50 -2.62
N GLY A 560 16.32 -3.25 -1.83
CA GLY A 560 15.76 -4.07 -0.77
C GLY A 560 15.19 -3.21 0.36
N ILE A 561 16.01 -2.37 0.98
CA ILE A 561 15.61 -1.43 2.03
C ILE A 561 16.07 -0.03 1.63
N TYR A 562 15.14 0.93 1.61
CA TYR A 562 15.38 2.27 1.09
C TYR A 562 14.86 3.37 2.02
N TYR A 563 15.76 4.15 2.58
CA TYR A 563 15.43 5.32 3.39
C TYR A 563 15.67 6.56 2.58
N ASP A 564 14.60 7.19 2.16
CA ASP A 564 14.63 8.36 1.29
C ASP A 564 14.40 9.66 2.06
N MET A 565 14.66 10.78 1.36
CA MET A 565 14.30 12.11 1.85
C MET A 565 14.75 12.38 3.29
N MET A 566 15.96 11.95 3.64
CA MET A 566 16.57 12.14 4.97
C MET A 566 15.83 11.44 6.13
N ALA A 567 15.18 10.32 5.86
CA ALA A 567 14.58 9.48 6.91
C ALA A 567 15.61 9.18 8.00
N SER A 568 15.23 9.39 9.25
CA SER A 568 16.16 9.46 10.40
C SER A 568 15.68 8.64 11.58
N TYR A 569 16.60 8.31 12.51
CA TYR A 569 16.32 7.57 13.74
C TYR A 569 15.74 6.16 13.50
N ILE A 570 16.30 5.46 12.50
CA ILE A 570 15.89 4.11 12.11
C ILE A 570 16.97 3.11 12.51
N ASN A 571 16.55 2.03 13.14
CA ASN A 571 17.42 0.91 13.53
C ASN A 571 17.10 -0.33 12.69
N THR A 572 18.04 -0.72 11.84
CA THR A 572 17.89 -1.79 10.85
C THR A 572 18.84 -2.92 11.16
N TYR A 573 18.32 -4.09 11.53
CA TYR A 573 19.17 -5.22 11.89
C TYR A 573 18.54 -6.59 11.67
N GLY A 574 19.38 -7.59 11.45
CA GLY A 574 18.96 -8.98 11.32
C GLY A 574 18.08 -9.26 10.08
N ASN A 575 18.05 -8.36 9.09
CA ASN A 575 17.32 -8.61 7.86
C ASN A 575 18.14 -9.47 6.91
N VAL A 576 17.45 -10.28 6.10
CA VAL A 576 18.03 -11.04 4.99
C VAL A 576 17.53 -10.41 3.69
N VAL A 577 18.46 -9.96 2.85
CA VAL A 577 18.17 -9.25 1.60
C VAL A 577 18.94 -9.95 0.47
N ALA A 578 18.23 -10.52 -0.49
CA ALA A 578 18.84 -11.39 -1.50
C ALA A 578 18.32 -11.12 -2.92
N ASN A 579 19.16 -11.30 -3.92
CA ASN A 579 18.80 -11.17 -5.34
C ASN A 579 18.17 -9.81 -5.69
N ILE A 580 18.82 -8.73 -5.31
CA ILE A 580 18.34 -7.36 -5.57
C ILE A 580 19.00 -6.83 -6.82
N ASP A 581 18.21 -6.36 -7.78
CA ASP A 581 18.71 -5.79 -9.03
C ASP A 581 19.43 -4.44 -8.84
N GLY A 582 19.06 -3.70 -7.84
CA GLY A 582 19.73 -2.46 -7.42
C GLY A 582 20.50 -2.62 -6.10
N ASN A 583 20.07 -1.90 -5.10
CA ASN A 583 20.78 -1.80 -3.82
C ASN A 583 20.21 -2.73 -2.77
N GLY A 584 21.04 -3.40 -2.00
CA GLY A 584 20.58 -4.14 -0.81
C GLY A 584 19.99 -3.17 0.23
N PHE A 585 20.73 -2.07 0.48
CA PHE A 585 20.32 -1.02 1.41
C PHE A 585 20.67 0.36 0.86
N VAL A 586 19.77 1.33 0.98
CA VAL A 586 20.00 2.74 0.67
C VAL A 586 19.60 3.61 1.86
N SER A 587 20.44 4.57 2.22
CA SER A 587 20.10 5.70 3.08
C SER A 587 20.39 7.00 2.34
N ASN A 588 19.35 7.65 1.83
CA ASN A 588 19.45 8.91 1.11
C ASN A 588 19.36 10.10 2.08
N GLY A 589 20.50 10.47 2.63
CA GLY A 589 20.57 11.41 3.74
C GLY A 589 20.23 10.77 5.09
N GLY A 590 19.66 11.56 6.00
CA GLY A 590 19.18 11.10 7.30
C GLY A 590 20.22 11.06 8.41
N ARG A 591 19.77 10.90 9.64
CA ARG A 591 20.60 10.95 10.85
C ARG A 591 20.24 9.84 11.81
N HIS A 592 21.24 9.43 12.61
CA HIS A 592 21.08 8.38 13.62
C HIS A 592 20.49 7.08 13.08
N ASN A 593 20.71 6.79 11.79
CA ASN A 593 20.35 5.52 11.21
C ASN A 593 21.39 4.46 11.56
N LYS A 594 20.93 3.28 11.95
CA LYS A 594 21.76 2.12 12.20
C LYS A 594 21.43 1.01 11.24
N CYS A 595 22.45 0.42 10.63
CA CYS A 595 22.32 -0.75 9.76
C CYS A 595 23.35 -1.78 10.23
N THR A 596 22.92 -2.76 11.05
CA THR A 596 23.84 -3.68 11.72
C THR A 596 23.36 -5.13 11.64
N GLY A 597 24.28 -6.07 11.51
CA GLY A 597 23.96 -7.49 11.60
C GLY A 597 22.98 -8.02 10.55
N ASN A 598 22.91 -7.38 9.37
CA ASN A 598 22.08 -7.83 8.25
C ASN A 598 22.90 -8.74 7.30
N LEU A 599 22.20 -9.56 6.54
CA LEU A 599 22.76 -10.40 5.49
C LEU A 599 22.32 -9.88 4.11
N PHE A 600 23.28 -9.46 3.28
CA PHE A 600 23.07 -9.04 1.89
C PHE A 600 23.68 -10.06 0.94
N VAL A 601 22.87 -10.62 0.03
CA VAL A 601 23.29 -11.68 -0.89
C VAL A 601 22.90 -11.35 -2.31
N ASN A 602 23.81 -11.41 -3.26
CA ASN A 602 23.54 -11.17 -4.68
C ASN A 602 22.84 -9.82 -4.97
N CYS A 603 23.14 -8.78 -4.24
CA CYS A 603 22.67 -7.44 -4.56
C CYS A 603 23.62 -6.81 -5.59
N SER A 604 23.10 -6.02 -6.52
CA SER A 604 23.97 -5.29 -7.47
C SER A 604 24.92 -4.35 -6.72
N ARG A 605 24.42 -3.75 -5.65
CA ARG A 605 25.18 -2.96 -4.67
C ARG A 605 24.70 -3.35 -3.28
N ASP A 606 25.59 -3.64 -2.38
CA ASP A 606 25.22 -4.06 -1.03
C ASP A 606 24.63 -2.90 -0.20
N TYR A 607 25.20 -1.70 -0.38
CA TYR A 607 24.94 -0.63 0.55
C TYR A 607 25.30 0.73 -0.07
N VAL A 608 24.36 1.65 -0.06
CA VAL A 608 24.52 2.99 -0.62
C VAL A 608 24.09 4.04 0.41
N MET A 609 24.99 4.97 0.73
CA MET A 609 24.63 6.20 1.43
C MET A 609 24.73 7.37 0.47
N LEU A 610 23.65 8.10 0.32
CA LEU A 610 23.59 9.30 -0.49
C LEU A 610 23.54 10.53 0.41
N GLY A 611 24.28 11.56 0.05
CA GLY A 611 24.07 12.91 0.58
C GLY A 611 23.00 13.56 -0.28
N GLN A 612 21.88 13.91 0.31
CA GLN A 612 20.82 14.62 -0.41
C GLN A 612 20.74 16.06 0.05
N ALA A 613 20.75 16.99 -0.93
CA ALA A 613 20.36 18.36 -0.66
C ALA A 613 18.84 18.45 -0.45
N LEU A 614 18.43 19.26 0.52
CA LEU A 614 17.02 19.43 0.83
C LEU A 614 16.27 20.05 -0.35
N TYR A 615 15.19 19.45 -0.81
CA TYR A 615 14.29 20.06 -1.76
C TYR A 615 13.75 21.40 -1.26
N GLY A 616 13.89 22.44 -2.06
CA GLY A 616 13.44 23.78 -1.74
C GLY A 616 14.41 24.60 -0.89
N GLU A 617 15.62 24.10 -0.63
CA GLU A 617 16.76 24.89 -0.19
C GLU A 617 17.46 25.42 -1.43
N GLY A 618 17.74 26.69 -1.44
CA GLY A 618 18.36 27.35 -2.57
C GLY A 618 19.22 28.54 -2.14
N PHE A 619 19.86 29.15 -3.10
CA PHE A 619 20.55 30.41 -2.91
C PHE A 619 19.71 31.50 -3.59
N ASP A 620 19.57 32.65 -2.94
CA ASP A 620 19.02 33.84 -3.57
C ASP A 620 19.94 34.34 -4.70
N ASP A 621 19.46 35.31 -5.46
CA ASP A 621 20.19 35.92 -6.58
C ASP A 621 21.55 36.55 -6.17
N ASN A 622 21.81 36.66 -4.88
CA ASN A 622 23.06 37.15 -4.32
C ASN A 622 23.99 36.04 -3.80
N GLY A 623 23.59 34.77 -4.01
CA GLY A 623 24.34 33.61 -3.51
C GLY A 623 24.19 33.41 -2.00
N LYS A 624 23.19 34.03 -1.36
CA LYS A 624 22.84 33.78 0.04
C LYS A 624 21.90 32.63 0.14
N TYR A 625 22.24 31.66 0.97
CA TYR A 625 21.42 30.52 1.25
C TYR A 625 20.05 30.91 1.86
N ILE A 626 19.00 30.41 1.24
CA ILE A 626 17.63 30.47 1.74
C ILE A 626 17.33 29.15 2.41
N PRO A 627 17.29 29.07 3.74
CA PRO A 627 16.91 27.85 4.43
C PRO A 627 15.46 27.51 4.08
N ASN A 628 15.20 26.26 3.82
CA ASN A 628 13.83 25.81 3.70
C ASN A 628 13.10 26.07 5.02
N THR A 629 12.11 26.95 4.97
CA THR A 629 11.33 27.39 6.12
C THR A 629 10.29 26.38 6.59
N PHE A 630 10.29 25.17 6.03
CA PHE A 630 9.43 24.13 6.56
C PHE A 630 9.82 23.84 8.02
N PRO A 631 8.88 23.88 8.97
CA PRO A 631 9.14 23.53 10.36
C PRO A 631 9.30 22.00 10.47
N ARG A 632 10.43 21.50 9.97
CA ARG A 632 10.69 20.05 9.80
C ARG A 632 10.90 19.30 11.10
N HIS A 633 10.94 20.00 12.21
CA HIS A 633 11.32 19.39 13.49
C HIS A 633 10.50 19.89 14.68
N GLY A 634 9.40 20.61 14.43
CA GLY A 634 8.61 21.19 15.52
C GLY A 634 8.10 20.15 16.52
N PHE A 635 7.73 18.99 16.06
CA PHE A 635 7.21 17.93 16.92
C PHE A 635 8.27 17.31 17.83
N TYR A 636 9.54 17.23 17.42
CA TYR A 636 10.64 16.71 18.25
C TYR A 636 10.84 17.54 19.51
N TYR A 637 10.41 18.78 19.52
CA TYR A 637 10.48 19.68 20.66
C TYR A 637 9.21 19.66 21.51
N SER A 638 8.14 18.97 21.08
CA SER A 638 6.93 18.86 21.87
C SER A 638 7.18 18.09 23.17
N ASP A 639 6.47 18.48 24.22
CA ASP A 639 6.59 17.80 25.51
C ASP A 639 6.09 16.36 25.46
N ALA A 640 5.09 16.08 24.63
CA ALA A 640 4.58 14.73 24.37
C ALA A 640 5.66 13.83 23.77
N PHE A 641 6.32 14.27 22.68
CA PHE A 641 7.40 13.50 22.07
C PHE A 641 8.57 13.22 23.04
N LYS A 642 9.03 14.25 23.74
CA LYS A 642 10.15 14.13 24.68
C LYS A 642 9.87 13.19 25.84
N ALA A 643 8.65 13.18 26.34
CA ALA A 643 8.24 12.28 27.43
C ALA A 643 8.27 10.81 26.99
N GLU A 644 7.80 10.52 25.78
CA GLU A 644 7.68 9.15 25.27
C GLU A 644 8.95 8.66 24.57
N ASN A 645 9.81 9.55 24.07
CA ASN A 645 11.03 9.22 23.35
C ASN A 645 12.26 9.96 23.94
N PRO A 646 12.58 9.79 25.22
CA PRO A 646 13.63 10.59 25.90
C PRO A 646 15.02 10.39 25.30
N GLU A 647 15.35 9.18 24.83
CA GLU A 647 16.65 8.90 24.22
C GLU A 647 16.80 9.60 22.86
N VAL A 648 15.77 9.57 22.03
CA VAL A 648 15.78 10.30 20.73
C VAL A 648 15.81 11.82 20.98
N ALA A 649 15.04 12.32 21.92
CA ALA A 649 15.04 13.73 22.30
C ALA A 649 16.42 14.21 22.75
N LYS A 650 17.15 13.38 23.50
CA LYS A 650 18.53 13.65 23.90
C LYS A 650 19.47 13.77 22.70
N LEU A 651 19.38 12.85 21.73
CA LEU A 651 20.18 12.88 20.52
C LEU A 651 19.93 14.14 19.68
N ILE A 652 18.68 14.58 19.58
CA ILE A 652 18.31 15.81 18.87
C ILE A 652 18.97 17.04 19.53
N ILE A 653 18.99 17.11 20.84
CA ILE A 653 19.63 18.20 21.60
C ILE A 653 21.14 18.18 21.36
N GLU A 654 21.78 17.04 21.41
CA GLU A 654 23.23 16.88 21.17
C GLU A 654 23.61 17.33 19.77
N VAL A 655 22.84 16.97 18.75
CA VAL A 655 23.07 17.43 17.37
C VAL A 655 23.02 18.95 17.26
N ASN A 656 22.01 19.57 17.86
CA ASN A 656 21.85 21.01 17.81
C ASN A 656 22.93 21.79 18.60
N ALA A 657 23.51 21.17 19.60
CA ALA A 657 24.60 21.80 20.39
C ALA A 657 25.94 21.81 19.65
N ASP A 658 26.21 20.76 18.84
CA ASP A 658 27.48 20.57 18.16
C ASP A 658 27.52 21.07 16.71
N THR A 659 26.38 21.41 16.12
CA THR A 659 26.28 21.87 14.74
C THR A 659 26.20 23.41 14.70
N ASP A 660 27.00 24.03 13.83
CA ASP A 660 26.78 25.43 13.47
C ASP A 660 25.43 25.55 12.75
N THR A 661 24.42 26.01 13.48
CA THR A 661 23.06 26.18 12.98
C THR A 661 22.93 27.18 11.82
N ASN A 662 24.04 27.91 11.53
CA ASN A 662 24.11 28.78 10.36
C ASN A 662 24.67 28.06 9.12
N ASP A 663 25.08 26.78 9.23
CA ASP A 663 25.50 26.01 8.07
C ASP A 663 24.32 25.13 7.61
N PRO A 664 23.68 25.53 6.53
CA PRO A 664 22.45 24.89 6.04
C PRO A 664 22.64 23.45 5.60
N LEU A 665 23.83 23.09 5.15
CA LEU A 665 24.14 21.75 4.69
C LEU A 665 24.22 20.72 5.84
N VAL A 666 24.30 21.20 7.08
CA VAL A 666 24.34 20.31 8.26
C VAL A 666 23.08 19.48 8.42
N PHE A 667 21.93 19.99 7.97
CA PHE A 667 20.67 19.29 8.12
C PHE A 667 20.38 18.25 7.02
N SER A 668 21.03 18.37 5.86
CA SER A 668 20.82 17.47 4.73
C SER A 668 21.83 16.31 4.66
N ALA A 669 22.93 16.41 5.38
CA ALA A 669 23.95 15.37 5.33
C ALA A 669 23.63 14.20 6.26
N PRO A 670 23.99 12.98 5.84
CA PRO A 670 24.06 11.82 6.73
C PRO A 670 24.95 12.13 7.94
N ALA A 671 24.43 11.94 9.14
CA ALA A 671 25.18 12.17 10.36
C ALA A 671 24.86 11.12 11.44
N PHE A 672 25.83 10.80 12.28
CA PHE A 672 25.69 9.81 13.36
C PHE A 672 25.20 8.43 12.87
N ILE A 673 25.60 8.04 11.65
CA ILE A 673 25.22 6.77 11.07
C ILE A 673 26.14 5.67 11.54
N VAL A 674 25.56 4.54 11.88
CA VAL A 674 26.28 3.31 12.23
C VAL A 674 25.95 2.22 11.21
N SER A 675 26.97 1.72 10.52
CA SER A 675 26.83 0.57 9.65
C SER A 675 27.97 -0.41 9.91
N LYS A 676 27.68 -1.49 10.61
CA LYS A 676 28.71 -2.47 10.97
C LYS A 676 28.11 -3.87 11.15
N ASN A 677 29.00 -4.86 11.15
CA ASN A 677 28.66 -6.26 11.33
C ASN A 677 27.63 -6.78 10.31
N ASN A 678 27.50 -6.12 9.15
CA ASN A 678 26.71 -6.66 8.06
C ASN A 678 27.53 -7.71 7.32
N TRP A 679 26.90 -8.79 6.91
CA TRP A 679 27.50 -9.80 6.08
C TRP A 679 27.10 -9.61 4.62
N VAL A 680 28.08 -9.47 3.75
CA VAL A 680 27.89 -9.24 2.32
C VAL A 680 28.42 -10.44 1.55
N HIS A 681 27.55 -11.09 0.78
CA HIS A 681 27.88 -12.30 0.06
C HIS A 681 27.54 -12.20 -1.42
N TYR A 682 28.55 -12.36 -2.28
CA TYR A 682 28.45 -12.33 -3.73
C TYR A 682 27.91 -11.03 -4.36
N ASN A 683 27.97 -9.93 -3.68
CA ASN A 683 27.62 -8.66 -4.28
C ASN A 683 28.72 -8.19 -5.22
N SER A 684 28.40 -7.31 -6.15
CA SER A 684 29.38 -6.79 -7.12
C SER A 684 30.49 -5.90 -6.50
N GLY A 685 30.45 -5.74 -5.18
CA GLY A 685 31.56 -5.22 -4.40
C GLY A 685 31.62 -3.70 -4.32
N TYR A 686 30.51 -3.02 -4.27
CA TYR A 686 30.53 -1.57 -4.10
C TYR A 686 29.81 -1.12 -2.84
N ARG A 687 30.57 -0.69 -1.86
CA ARG A 687 30.12 0.19 -0.78
C ARG A 687 30.23 1.61 -1.30
N ALA A 688 29.17 2.11 -1.91
CA ALA A 688 29.19 3.43 -2.49
C ALA A 688 28.72 4.46 -1.47
N TYR A 689 29.57 5.38 -1.15
CA TYR A 689 29.17 6.68 -0.66
C TYR A 689 29.07 7.60 -1.89
N SER A 690 27.90 8.09 -2.19
CA SER A 690 27.67 9.00 -3.32
C SER A 690 27.25 10.38 -2.83
N ASN A 691 27.86 11.42 -3.40
CA ASN A 691 27.61 12.80 -3.08
C ASN A 691 26.67 13.44 -4.08
N TRP A 692 25.42 13.19 -4.01
CA TRP A 692 24.45 13.97 -4.77
C TRP A 692 24.28 15.34 -4.10
N GLY A 693 24.89 16.38 -4.72
CA GLY A 693 24.74 17.77 -4.30
C GLY A 693 25.50 18.22 -3.05
N VAL A 694 26.32 17.37 -2.43
CA VAL A 694 27.10 17.71 -1.23
C VAL A 694 28.59 17.78 -1.56
N SER A 695 29.26 18.86 -1.17
CA SER A 695 30.68 19.01 -1.45
C SER A 695 31.54 18.02 -0.65
N PRO A 696 32.69 17.56 -1.21
CA PRO A 696 33.65 16.72 -0.46
C PRO A 696 34.08 17.33 0.89
N TYR A 697 34.20 18.65 0.94
CA TYR A 697 34.54 19.40 2.16
C TYR A 697 33.50 19.20 3.25
N PHE A 698 32.22 19.17 2.88
CA PHE A 698 31.13 18.98 3.83
C PHE A 698 31.15 17.57 4.42
N ILE A 699 31.41 16.57 3.61
CA ILE A 699 31.52 15.19 4.06
C ILE A 699 32.67 15.04 5.05
N GLU A 700 33.83 15.54 4.69
CA GLU A 700 35.01 15.49 5.56
C GLU A 700 34.75 16.20 6.88
N LYS A 701 34.10 17.35 6.85
CA LYS A 701 33.86 18.17 8.04
C LYS A 701 32.79 17.64 8.97
N TYR A 702 31.69 17.11 8.42
CA TYR A 702 30.48 16.78 9.19
C TYR A 702 30.14 15.29 9.22
N VAL A 703 30.15 14.60 8.11
CA VAL A 703 29.76 13.18 8.08
C VAL A 703 30.75 12.34 8.88
N TRP A 704 32.05 12.55 8.65
CA TRP A 704 33.10 11.79 9.34
C TRP A 704 33.33 12.24 10.78
N LYS A 705 33.10 13.49 11.06
CA LYS A 705 33.17 14.01 12.44
C LYS A 705 32.12 13.38 13.34
N PHE A 706 30.95 13.05 12.80
CA PHE A 706 29.83 12.51 13.54
C PHE A 706 29.64 11.00 13.37
N ALA A 707 30.43 10.33 12.55
CA ALA A 707 30.51 8.88 12.57
C ALA A 707 31.26 8.45 13.83
N GLU A 708 30.69 7.53 14.61
CA GLU A 708 31.43 6.93 15.71
C GLU A 708 32.66 6.19 15.16
N ALA A 709 33.80 6.28 15.82
CA ALA A 709 35.03 5.58 15.40
C ALA A 709 34.77 4.08 15.32
N GLY A 710 34.94 3.50 14.13
CA GLY A 710 34.63 2.10 13.82
C GLY A 710 33.14 1.80 13.62
N ALA A 711 32.31 2.81 13.45
CA ALA A 711 30.87 2.65 13.24
C ALA A 711 30.50 2.23 11.79
N ILE A 712 31.43 2.38 10.86
CA ILE A 712 31.21 2.03 9.45
C ILE A 712 32.22 0.97 9.06
N ASP A 713 31.74 -0.19 8.58
CA ASP A 713 32.59 -1.26 8.10
C ASP A 713 33.34 -0.86 6.83
N ALA A 714 34.64 -1.06 6.84
CA ALA A 714 35.56 -0.96 5.68
C ALA A 714 35.44 0.31 4.85
N TYR A 715 35.41 1.48 5.49
CA TYR A 715 35.79 2.70 4.79
C TYR A 715 37.31 2.78 4.69
N ASP A 716 37.82 2.77 3.47
CA ASP A 716 39.26 2.83 3.20
C ASP A 716 39.77 4.23 2.86
N GLY A 717 38.90 5.25 3.01
CA GLY A 717 39.25 6.63 2.69
C GLY A 717 39.21 6.97 1.21
N THR A 718 38.82 6.06 0.34
CA THR A 718 38.69 6.34 -1.10
C THR A 718 37.27 6.81 -1.39
N HIS A 719 37.15 8.08 -1.78
CA HIS A 719 35.90 8.63 -2.29
C HIS A 719 35.71 8.19 -3.72
N THR A 720 34.71 7.39 -4.03
CA THR A 720 34.33 7.16 -5.41
C THR A 720 33.30 8.22 -5.82
N SER A 721 33.72 9.09 -6.71
CA SER A 721 32.84 10.02 -7.41
C SER A 721 31.77 9.25 -8.20
N ASN A 722 30.65 9.88 -8.51
CA ASN A 722 29.47 9.42 -9.26
C ASN A 722 29.72 8.58 -10.54
N ALA A 723 30.96 8.40 -10.95
CA ALA A 723 31.31 7.81 -12.23
C ALA A 723 31.19 6.28 -12.31
N ASN A 724 30.82 5.59 -11.24
CA ASN A 724 30.83 4.13 -11.21
C ASN A 724 29.56 3.49 -10.64
N MET A 725 28.40 4.07 -10.91
CA MET A 725 27.16 3.32 -10.91
C MET A 725 27.13 2.44 -12.18
N SER A 726 28.07 1.53 -12.30
CA SER A 726 28.06 0.61 -13.42
C SER A 726 26.95 -0.41 -13.22
N SER A 727 26.15 -0.58 -14.27
CA SER A 727 25.18 -1.66 -14.41
C SER A 727 25.72 -2.99 -13.86
N TYR A 728 24.86 -3.69 -13.13
CA TYR A 728 25.11 -5.08 -12.74
C TYR A 728 25.43 -5.91 -13.98
N SER A 729 26.69 -6.22 -14.20
CA SER A 729 27.13 -7.13 -15.27
C SER A 729 27.50 -8.51 -14.73
N GLY A 730 27.29 -8.73 -13.42
CA GLY A 730 27.68 -9.94 -12.74
C GLY A 730 26.61 -11.02 -12.80
N LYS A 731 27.00 -12.22 -13.20
CA LYS A 731 26.12 -13.39 -13.05
C LYS A 731 25.89 -13.65 -11.57
N ARG A 732 24.62 -13.71 -11.15
CA ARG A 732 24.24 -14.15 -9.82
C ARG A 732 24.93 -15.48 -9.49
N LYS A 733 25.40 -15.63 -8.25
CA LYS A 733 26.07 -16.86 -7.81
C LYS A 733 25.11 -17.69 -6.97
N GLY A 734 25.27 -19.01 -7.00
CA GLY A 734 24.49 -19.90 -6.17
C GLY A 734 24.80 -19.67 -4.69
N TYR A 735 23.78 -19.81 -3.84
CA TYR A 735 23.89 -19.72 -2.39
C TYR A 735 22.87 -20.63 -1.70
N ASP A 736 23.14 -20.93 -0.44
CA ASP A 736 22.20 -21.53 0.50
C ASP A 736 22.11 -20.63 1.73
N LEU A 737 20.93 -20.06 2.00
CA LEU A 737 20.73 -19.14 3.12
C LEU A 737 20.93 -19.84 4.47
N LYS A 738 20.58 -21.12 4.59
CA LYS A 738 20.79 -21.85 5.83
C LYS A 738 22.29 -21.97 6.15
N GLU A 739 23.11 -22.31 5.16
CA GLU A 739 24.57 -22.34 5.30
C GLU A 739 25.11 -20.96 5.67
N LEU A 740 24.68 -19.90 4.95
CA LEU A 740 25.14 -18.55 5.22
C LEU A 740 24.78 -18.06 6.61
N ILE A 741 23.54 -18.28 7.05
CA ILE A 741 23.07 -17.83 8.37
C ILE A 741 23.74 -18.64 9.49
N THR A 742 23.86 -19.98 9.35
CA THR A 742 24.29 -20.83 10.46
C THR A 742 25.81 -21.06 10.49
N GLU A 743 26.45 -21.20 9.35
CA GLU A 743 27.85 -21.64 9.28
C GLU A 743 28.81 -20.49 8.92
N THR A 744 28.44 -19.66 7.95
CA THR A 744 29.34 -18.63 7.42
C THR A 744 29.25 -17.32 8.21
N ALA A 745 28.03 -16.89 8.55
CA ALA A 745 27.76 -15.59 9.13
C ALA A 745 27.44 -15.64 10.64
N ALA A 746 27.55 -16.82 11.27
CA ALA A 746 27.27 -17.02 12.70
C ALA A 746 28.05 -16.04 13.58
N GLY A 747 27.33 -15.28 14.41
CA GLY A 747 27.88 -14.28 15.32
C GLY A 747 28.20 -12.91 14.68
N VAL A 748 28.00 -12.76 13.37
CA VAL A 748 28.11 -11.48 12.66
C VAL A 748 26.72 -10.89 12.42
N ILE A 749 25.82 -11.71 11.85
CA ILE A 749 24.43 -11.29 11.63
C ILE A 749 23.59 -11.47 12.90
N GLU A 750 22.55 -10.63 13.01
CA GLU A 750 21.67 -10.60 14.20
C GLU A 750 20.39 -11.43 14.03
N ILE A 751 20.40 -12.43 13.14
CA ILE A 751 19.28 -13.35 12.91
C ILE A 751 19.77 -14.79 13.02
N THR A 752 18.97 -15.65 13.65
CA THR A 752 19.20 -17.10 13.68
C THR A 752 18.36 -17.81 12.60
N TRP A 753 18.74 -19.05 12.25
CA TRP A 753 17.94 -19.83 11.30
C TRP A 753 16.50 -20.06 11.79
N ASP A 754 16.34 -20.38 13.09
CA ASP A 754 15.00 -20.58 13.67
C ASP A 754 14.13 -19.33 13.58
N GLN A 755 14.71 -18.12 13.74
CA GLN A 755 13.99 -16.86 13.53
C GLN A 755 13.65 -16.64 12.04
N PHE A 756 14.57 -16.99 11.14
CA PHE A 756 14.34 -16.88 9.70
C PHE A 756 13.17 -17.77 9.26
N GLU A 757 13.05 -18.97 9.81
CA GLU A 757 11.93 -19.87 9.49
C GLU A 757 10.56 -19.29 9.88
N THR A 758 10.48 -18.40 10.85
CA THR A 758 9.22 -17.77 11.26
C THR A 758 8.83 -16.53 10.45
N ILE A 759 9.65 -16.08 9.50
CA ILE A 759 9.35 -14.90 8.66
C ILE A 759 8.16 -15.21 7.73
N GLY A 760 7.32 -14.20 7.44
CA GLY A 760 6.13 -14.32 6.59
C GLY A 760 4.92 -14.85 7.35
N ILE A 761 3.93 -15.36 6.64
CA ILE A 761 2.66 -15.84 7.19
C ILE A 761 2.89 -16.88 8.29
N VAL A 762 2.18 -16.72 9.39
CA VAL A 762 2.11 -17.69 10.49
C VAL A 762 1.01 -18.70 10.15
N GLU A 763 1.39 -19.82 9.54
CA GLU A 763 0.45 -20.82 8.99
C GLU A 763 -0.56 -21.34 10.01
N SER A 764 -0.17 -21.46 11.28
CA SER A 764 -1.08 -21.92 12.34
C SER A 764 -2.20 -20.93 12.68
N GLU A 765 -2.10 -19.70 12.23
CA GLU A 765 -3.07 -18.60 12.40
C GLU A 765 -3.69 -18.18 11.07
N TRP A 766 -3.40 -18.88 9.98
CA TRP A 766 -3.90 -18.60 8.64
C TRP A 766 -5.19 -19.37 8.35
N ASN A 767 -6.28 -18.67 8.01
CA ASN A 767 -7.62 -19.22 7.89
C ASN A 767 -8.15 -19.29 6.45
N HIS A 768 -7.34 -18.98 5.44
CA HIS A 768 -7.74 -19.07 4.04
C HIS A 768 -7.22 -20.35 3.39
N ASP A 769 -8.01 -20.96 2.52
CA ASP A 769 -7.62 -22.14 1.71
C ASP A 769 -6.85 -21.69 0.45
N ILE A 770 -5.66 -21.17 0.67
CA ILE A 770 -4.78 -20.64 -0.38
C ILE A 770 -3.36 -21.09 -0.08
N ASP A 771 -2.68 -21.59 -1.10
CA ASP A 771 -1.28 -21.98 -1.01
C ASP A 771 -0.39 -20.74 -0.80
N ILE A 772 0.31 -20.70 0.32
CA ILE A 772 1.33 -19.68 0.57
C ILE A 772 2.63 -20.12 -0.14
N PRO A 773 3.25 -19.25 -0.94
CA PRO A 773 4.51 -19.58 -1.61
C PRO A 773 5.59 -19.97 -0.62
N GLU A 774 6.29 -21.09 -0.91
CA GLU A 774 7.43 -21.50 -0.12
C GLU A 774 8.55 -20.46 -0.19
N LYS A 775 9.28 -20.29 0.91
CA LYS A 775 10.45 -19.39 0.95
C LYS A 775 11.56 -19.97 0.07
N VAL A 776 12.03 -19.19 -0.88
CA VAL A 776 13.21 -19.54 -1.68
C VAL A 776 14.44 -19.33 -0.82
N THR A 777 15.01 -20.40 -0.28
CA THR A 777 16.17 -20.36 0.63
C THR A 777 17.50 -20.69 -0.06
N SER A 778 17.45 -21.15 -1.31
CA SER A 778 18.64 -21.45 -2.09
C SER A 778 18.49 -20.96 -3.52
N PHE A 779 19.61 -20.58 -4.14
CA PHE A 779 19.67 -20.15 -5.52
C PHE A 779 20.74 -20.95 -6.25
N GLU A 780 20.34 -21.69 -7.27
CA GLU A 780 21.28 -22.38 -8.15
C GLU A 780 21.66 -21.50 -9.35
N LYS A 781 22.93 -21.48 -9.68
CA LYS A 781 23.53 -20.66 -10.74
C LYS A 781 22.85 -20.76 -12.13
N ASN A 782 22.04 -21.79 -12.35
CA ASN A 782 21.41 -22.10 -13.62
C ASN A 782 19.93 -21.69 -13.72
N HIS A 783 19.35 -21.08 -12.70
CA HIS A 783 18.02 -20.48 -12.83
C HIS A 783 18.16 -19.22 -13.69
N THR A 784 17.97 -19.38 -14.99
CA THR A 784 17.53 -18.28 -15.84
C THR A 784 16.09 -18.03 -15.45
N ASN A 785 15.80 -16.83 -14.98
CA ASN A 785 14.43 -16.39 -14.77
C ASN A 785 13.61 -16.73 -16.06
N LYS A 786 12.55 -17.48 -15.90
CA LYS A 786 11.55 -17.67 -16.94
C LYS A 786 10.59 -16.51 -16.90
#